data_38df184f2ddaf0e9369907e6360670e8
#
_entry.id   38df184f2ddaf0e9369907e6360670e8
#
_cell.length_a   1.000
_cell.length_b   1.000
_cell.length_c   1.000
_cell.angle_alpha   90.00
_cell.angle_beta   90.00
_cell.angle_gamma   90.00
#
_symmetry.space_group_name_H-M   'P 1'
#
loop_
_entity.id
_entity.type
_entity.pdbx_description
1 polymer ?
#
loop_
_entity_poly.entity_id
_entity_poly.type
_entity_poly.pdbx_seq_one_letter_code
_entity_poly.pdbx_strand_id
1 'polypeptide(L)'
;MKLSLGIDTGGTYTDAVLFDEERGVVAKAKALTTRHDLVIGIAGAVDAVVASAAVKPGDIALVSLSTTLATNALVEGRGGRVALVFIGFDEADAQRAGLIEALQGDPLIFIAGGHNPHGDPQAPLDLAALEREVAIVAPTVSGFAVSAYFATRNPEHEIEARDLIVRQTGLPVTCGHELSAKLDGPRRALTSVLNARLIGLISGLISAAQAIMATHGIDAPLMVVRGDGALMAAAVAKTRPIETILSGPASSLVGASYLTGIRDAIVSDIGGTTTDVAVIHDGAPHLDEHGATVGGLRTMVEAVAMTTVGLGGDSEVIVVTSRVTPVVQLGPRRVVPLCMMAVDHPDLVHRALDQQLLSDPPGDQDARFVLPITDGGASAVGLDLSEADLLQRALVGPSTVAKLVRGHADVGRLTRLVKRGLVMIAAFTPTDASHVLGDYVAFDTSAAEKGARLMARKRSALGTAVADGATEFSEWVVRSLERRSAETVLEVGLAIDGFEGAGLSRHPLLAASLEGRSGVVDVAARLTLPLIGLGACAGIYYPAVAKLVRADGVIPNDADVANAIGAVVGRVRVHSTVYLSQPERGRFRVHHLDAQVDFVDLANAVVVADTIARAESLQRAGEAGAADAEVSVEHAFTTAHIEDEDYFVEGTVTATASGRPRLTR
;
A
#
# COMPACT_ATOMS: atom_id res chain seq x y z
N MET A 1 29.07 17.52 -1.64
CA MET A 1 27.99 16.90 -2.39
C MET A 1 26.97 16.45 -1.36
N LYS A 2 25.71 16.81 -1.48
CA LYS A 2 24.68 16.38 -0.51
C LYS A 2 23.81 15.36 -1.21
N LEU A 3 23.98 14.10 -0.86
CA LEU A 3 23.21 12.99 -1.42
C LEU A 3 22.04 12.64 -0.53
N SER A 4 20.99 12.13 -1.14
CA SER A 4 19.86 11.52 -0.45
C SER A 4 19.83 10.02 -0.74
N LEU A 5 19.62 9.20 0.28
CA LEU A 5 19.47 7.75 0.16
C LEU A 5 17.98 7.40 0.29
N GLY A 6 17.37 6.99 -0.82
CA GLY A 6 16.01 6.47 -0.87
C GLY A 6 16.00 4.96 -0.74
N ILE A 7 15.13 4.45 0.11
CA ILE A 7 14.94 3.01 0.33
C ILE A 7 13.45 2.72 0.17
N ASP A 8 13.10 1.76 -0.67
CA ASP A 8 11.75 1.22 -0.71
C ASP A 8 11.77 -0.27 -0.40
N THR A 9 11.04 -0.65 0.64
CA THR A 9 10.92 -2.06 1.03
C THR A 9 9.60 -2.62 0.56
N GLY A 10 9.63 -3.20 -0.65
CA GLY A 10 8.49 -3.87 -1.26
C GLY A 10 8.31 -5.32 -0.78
N GLY A 11 7.26 -5.96 -1.25
CA GLY A 11 6.95 -7.37 -0.89
C GLY A 11 7.91 -8.42 -1.50
N THR A 12 8.71 -8.03 -2.51
CA THR A 12 9.61 -8.94 -3.25
C THR A 12 11.05 -8.47 -3.22
N TYR A 13 11.28 -7.21 -3.50
CA TYR A 13 12.58 -6.56 -3.53
C TYR A 13 12.58 -5.33 -2.63
N THR A 14 13.75 -5.04 -2.11
CA THR A 14 14.07 -3.77 -1.47
C THR A 14 14.96 -3.00 -2.44
N ASP A 15 14.52 -1.83 -2.85
CA ASP A 15 15.22 -0.92 -3.74
C ASP A 15 15.97 0.14 -2.93
N ALA A 16 17.18 0.47 -3.32
CA ALA A 16 17.95 1.58 -2.76
C ALA A 16 18.49 2.47 -3.88
N VAL A 17 18.36 3.79 -3.71
CA VAL A 17 18.81 4.80 -4.68
C VAL A 17 19.63 5.87 -3.96
N LEU A 18 20.81 6.16 -4.45
CA LEU A 18 21.55 7.38 -4.13
C LEU A 18 21.18 8.45 -5.15
N PHE A 19 20.68 9.56 -4.65
CA PHE A 19 20.11 10.63 -5.43
C PHE A 19 20.81 11.97 -5.14
N ASP A 20 21.06 12.74 -6.18
CA ASP A 20 21.59 14.09 -6.14
C ASP A 20 20.61 15.04 -6.85
N GLU A 21 20.26 16.18 -6.25
CA GLU A 21 19.27 17.11 -6.82
C GLU A 21 19.65 17.63 -8.21
N GLU A 22 20.96 17.75 -8.52
CA GLU A 22 21.45 18.30 -9.79
C GLU A 22 21.70 17.21 -10.84
N ARG A 23 22.14 16.01 -10.40
CA ARG A 23 22.58 14.92 -11.28
C ARG A 23 21.52 13.83 -11.46
N GLY A 24 20.49 13.82 -10.63
CA GLY A 24 19.51 12.74 -10.59
C GLY A 24 20.03 11.49 -9.88
N VAL A 25 19.74 10.31 -10.41
CA VAL A 25 20.17 9.02 -9.85
C VAL A 25 21.68 8.84 -10.04
N VAL A 26 22.41 8.77 -8.93
CA VAL A 26 23.86 8.54 -8.90
C VAL A 26 24.18 7.05 -8.93
N ALA A 27 23.42 6.26 -8.15
CA ALA A 27 23.51 4.81 -8.12
C ALA A 27 22.17 4.21 -7.69
N LYS A 28 21.91 2.99 -8.12
CA LYS A 28 20.76 2.21 -7.68
C LYS A 28 21.16 0.76 -7.44
N ALA A 29 20.52 0.13 -6.46
CA ALA A 29 20.71 -1.27 -6.13
C ALA A 29 19.38 -1.91 -5.72
N LYS A 30 19.28 -3.21 -5.89
CA LYS A 30 18.11 -4.01 -5.57
C LYS A 30 18.55 -5.26 -4.81
N ALA A 31 17.89 -5.56 -3.68
CA ALA A 31 18.11 -6.77 -2.91
C ALA A 31 16.77 -7.53 -2.73
N LEU A 32 16.82 -8.84 -2.54
CA LEU A 32 15.61 -9.62 -2.23
C LEU A 32 15.07 -9.21 -0.85
N THR A 33 13.78 -8.98 -0.77
CA THR A 33 13.13 -8.74 0.51
C THR A 33 12.97 -10.04 1.28
N THR A 34 13.55 -10.11 2.47
CA THR A 34 13.38 -11.22 3.39
C THR A 34 12.17 -10.96 4.27
N ARG A 35 11.04 -11.62 3.98
CA ARG A 35 9.74 -11.34 4.64
C ARG A 35 9.72 -11.52 6.15
N HIS A 36 10.52 -12.42 6.69
CA HIS A 36 10.62 -12.66 8.13
C HIS A 36 11.55 -11.66 8.83
N ASP A 37 12.46 -11.00 8.08
CA ASP A 37 13.36 -9.98 8.58
C ASP A 37 13.69 -8.98 7.45
N LEU A 38 12.94 -7.89 7.41
CA LEU A 38 13.12 -6.83 6.40
C LEU A 38 14.49 -6.14 6.51
N VAL A 39 15.15 -6.26 7.66
CA VAL A 39 16.47 -5.68 7.93
C VAL A 39 17.51 -6.24 6.96
N ILE A 40 17.46 -7.53 6.66
CA ILE A 40 18.39 -8.21 5.75
C ILE A 40 18.29 -7.59 4.33
N GLY A 41 17.08 -7.42 3.83
CA GLY A 41 16.85 -6.79 2.51
C GLY A 41 17.33 -5.34 2.47
N ILE A 42 17.03 -4.56 3.51
CA ILE A 42 17.46 -3.16 3.63
C ILE A 42 19.00 -3.09 3.67
N ALA A 43 19.64 -3.87 4.54
CA ALA A 43 21.10 -3.91 4.64
C ALA A 43 21.76 -4.27 3.31
N GLY A 44 21.27 -5.34 2.65
CA GLY A 44 21.81 -5.76 1.36
C GLY A 44 21.67 -4.71 0.25
N ALA A 45 20.54 -3.98 0.19
CA ALA A 45 20.34 -2.92 -0.78
C ALA A 45 21.22 -1.69 -0.48
N VAL A 46 21.36 -1.31 0.80
CA VAL A 46 22.22 -0.20 1.25
C VAL A 46 23.69 -0.53 0.99
N ASP A 47 24.14 -1.75 1.38
CA ASP A 47 25.51 -2.22 1.12
C ASP A 47 25.84 -2.12 -0.38
N ALA A 48 24.96 -2.64 -1.23
CA ALA A 48 25.19 -2.67 -2.67
C ALA A 48 25.22 -1.26 -3.27
N VAL A 49 24.31 -0.36 -2.89
CA VAL A 49 24.26 1.00 -3.47
C VAL A 49 25.42 1.86 -3.01
N VAL A 50 25.84 1.77 -1.73
CA VAL A 50 26.99 2.51 -1.21
C VAL A 50 28.29 2.01 -1.82
N ALA A 51 28.45 0.70 -1.98
CA ALA A 51 29.62 0.11 -2.62
C ALA A 51 29.74 0.50 -4.12
N SER A 52 28.63 0.52 -4.84
CA SER A 52 28.61 0.81 -6.28
C SER A 52 28.97 2.26 -6.61
N ALA A 53 28.62 3.21 -5.74
CA ALA A 53 28.81 4.63 -5.98
C ALA A 53 30.17 5.18 -5.53
N ALA A 54 30.98 4.41 -4.78
CA ALA A 54 32.21 4.86 -4.12
C ALA A 54 32.03 6.17 -3.31
N VAL A 55 30.86 6.36 -2.70
CA VAL A 55 30.45 7.56 -1.96
C VAL A 55 30.88 7.44 -0.51
N LYS A 56 31.30 8.57 0.09
CA LYS A 56 31.58 8.60 1.52
C LYS A 56 30.26 8.68 2.31
N PRO A 57 30.07 7.90 3.39
CA PRO A 57 28.85 7.94 4.20
C PRO A 57 28.46 9.35 4.66
N GLY A 58 29.45 10.20 4.98
CA GLY A 58 29.22 11.60 5.37
C GLY A 58 28.71 12.53 4.26
N ASP A 59 28.69 12.08 3.00
CA ASP A 59 28.07 12.83 1.90
C ASP A 59 26.54 12.62 1.84
N ILE A 60 26.01 11.62 2.57
CA ILE A 60 24.57 11.34 2.64
C ILE A 60 23.95 12.27 3.70
N ALA A 61 23.14 13.20 3.25
CA ALA A 61 22.53 14.25 4.09
C ALA A 61 21.08 13.97 4.47
N LEU A 62 20.44 12.97 3.83
CA LEU A 62 19.07 12.52 4.07
C LEU A 62 18.94 11.04 3.80
N VAL A 63 18.23 10.32 4.65
CA VAL A 63 17.76 8.96 4.36
C VAL A 63 16.23 8.95 4.42
N SER A 64 15.58 8.34 3.44
CA SER A 64 14.13 8.23 3.40
C SER A 64 13.70 6.79 3.12
N LEU A 65 12.69 6.33 3.87
CA LEU A 65 12.18 4.96 3.83
C LEU A 65 10.72 4.93 3.41
N SER A 66 10.42 4.22 2.35
CA SER A 66 9.09 3.75 1.97
C SER A 66 8.95 2.27 2.29
N THR A 67 7.77 1.83 2.71
CA THR A 67 7.56 0.42 3.11
C THR A 67 6.13 -0.04 2.91
N THR A 68 5.96 -1.27 2.46
CA THR A 68 4.65 -1.95 2.42
C THR A 68 4.31 -2.69 3.72
N LEU A 69 5.18 -2.61 4.76
CA LEU A 69 5.02 -3.39 5.99
C LEU A 69 3.70 -3.14 6.71
N ALA A 70 3.31 -1.86 6.88
CA ALA A 70 2.07 -1.50 7.56
C ALA A 70 0.83 -2.05 6.81
N THR A 71 0.79 -1.85 5.49
CA THR A 71 -0.29 -2.34 4.63
C THR A 71 -0.41 -3.87 4.70
N ASN A 72 0.73 -4.57 4.53
CA ASN A 72 0.77 -6.04 4.57
C ASN A 72 0.37 -6.58 5.95
N ALA A 73 0.84 -5.96 7.04
CA ALA A 73 0.50 -6.37 8.39
C ALA A 73 -1.01 -6.30 8.64
N LEU A 74 -1.67 -5.21 8.21
CA LEU A 74 -3.12 -5.06 8.37
C LEU A 74 -3.90 -6.05 7.49
N VAL A 75 -3.50 -6.27 6.24
CA VAL A 75 -4.13 -7.25 5.33
C VAL A 75 -4.00 -8.68 5.86
N GLU A 76 -2.87 -9.02 6.47
CA GLU A 76 -2.59 -10.34 7.02
C GLU A 76 -3.11 -10.51 8.47
N GLY A 77 -3.71 -9.46 9.05
CA GLY A 77 -4.18 -9.46 10.44
C GLY A 77 -3.05 -9.58 11.46
N ARG A 78 -1.84 -9.13 11.10
CA ARG A 78 -0.66 -9.12 11.99
C ARG A 78 -0.57 -7.80 12.75
N GLY A 79 0.03 -7.84 13.92
CA GLY A 79 0.27 -6.69 14.78
C GLY A 79 0.21 -7.05 16.26
N GLY A 80 0.45 -6.07 17.11
CA GLY A 80 0.34 -6.23 18.55
C GLY A 80 -1.11 -6.38 18.99
N ARG A 81 -1.35 -7.17 20.03
CA ARG A 81 -2.66 -7.21 20.69
C ARG A 81 -2.90 -5.90 21.43
N VAL A 82 -4.08 -5.28 21.28
CA VAL A 82 -4.39 -3.96 21.85
C VAL A 82 -5.72 -3.96 22.56
N ALA A 83 -5.93 -3.04 23.54
CA ALA A 83 -7.23 -2.81 24.13
C ALA A 83 -7.80 -1.48 23.61
N LEU A 84 -9.09 -1.47 23.27
CA LEU A 84 -9.82 -0.25 22.95
C LEU A 84 -10.56 0.25 24.19
N VAL A 85 -10.27 1.49 24.60
CA VAL A 85 -11.06 2.25 25.57
C VAL A 85 -12.02 3.15 24.81
N PHE A 86 -13.33 2.89 24.95
CA PHE A 86 -14.40 3.50 24.16
C PHE A 86 -15.28 4.33 25.06
N ILE A 87 -15.04 5.65 25.09
CA ILE A 87 -15.58 6.59 26.09
C ILE A 87 -16.84 7.26 25.57
N GLY A 88 -17.97 7.09 26.28
CA GLY A 88 -19.25 7.70 25.94
C GLY A 88 -19.99 7.04 24.77
N PHE A 89 -19.54 5.88 24.31
CA PHE A 89 -20.16 5.05 23.28
C PHE A 89 -20.85 3.83 23.89
N ASP A 90 -21.68 3.16 23.10
CA ASP A 90 -22.39 1.95 23.47
C ASP A 90 -22.05 0.75 22.56
N GLU A 91 -22.69 -0.40 22.84
CA GLU A 91 -22.49 -1.64 22.05
C GLU A 91 -22.96 -1.51 20.60
N ALA A 92 -23.97 -0.67 20.32
CA ALA A 92 -24.46 -0.44 18.96
C ALA A 92 -23.45 0.36 18.13
N ASP A 93 -22.77 1.31 18.75
CA ASP A 93 -21.68 2.04 18.12
C ASP A 93 -20.49 1.13 17.77
N ALA A 94 -20.19 0.15 18.63
CA ALA A 94 -19.11 -0.82 18.40
C ALA A 94 -19.36 -1.73 17.18
N GLN A 95 -20.63 -1.95 16.80
CA GLN A 95 -20.97 -2.74 15.60
C GLN A 95 -20.79 -1.96 14.28
N ARG A 96 -20.43 -0.69 14.36
CA ARG A 96 -20.27 0.18 13.18
C ARG A 96 -18.83 0.16 12.66
N ALA A 97 -18.67 0.54 11.40
CA ALA A 97 -17.39 0.77 10.73
C ALA A 97 -16.42 -0.45 10.68
N GLY A 98 -16.87 -1.67 10.98
CA GLY A 98 -16.00 -2.85 11.03
C GLY A 98 -15.11 -2.89 12.27
N LEU A 99 -15.49 -2.19 13.36
CA LEU A 99 -14.65 -2.06 14.56
C LEU A 99 -14.45 -3.39 15.28
N ILE A 100 -15.51 -4.23 15.36
CA ILE A 100 -15.43 -5.56 15.98
C ILE A 100 -14.51 -6.49 15.18
N GLU A 101 -14.61 -6.45 13.84
CA GLU A 101 -13.73 -7.20 12.95
C GLU A 101 -12.28 -6.78 13.12
N ALA A 102 -12.04 -5.48 13.27
CA ALA A 102 -10.71 -4.92 13.50
C ALA A 102 -10.11 -5.34 14.84
N LEU A 103 -10.93 -5.48 15.88
CA LEU A 103 -10.48 -5.92 17.21
C LEU A 103 -10.03 -7.38 17.22
N GLN A 104 -10.59 -8.25 16.36
CA GLN A 104 -10.18 -9.67 16.27
C GLN A 104 -10.20 -10.41 17.61
N GLY A 105 -11.12 -10.04 18.52
CA GLY A 105 -11.23 -10.58 19.86
C GLY A 105 -10.34 -9.93 20.91
N ASP A 106 -9.71 -8.80 20.59
CA ASP A 106 -9.00 -7.96 21.55
C ASP A 106 -9.97 -7.25 22.51
N PRO A 107 -9.53 -6.86 23.70
CA PRO A 107 -10.38 -6.25 24.72
C PRO A 107 -11.03 -4.93 24.25
N LEU A 108 -12.33 -4.79 24.53
CA LEU A 108 -13.13 -3.58 24.34
C LEU A 108 -13.68 -3.15 25.70
N ILE A 109 -13.34 -1.92 26.12
CA ILE A 109 -13.67 -1.37 27.44
C ILE A 109 -14.57 -0.15 27.24
N PHE A 110 -15.81 -0.22 27.73
CA PHE A 110 -16.72 0.93 27.72
C PHE A 110 -16.57 1.74 29.00
N ILE A 111 -16.38 3.06 28.86
CA ILE A 111 -16.22 3.99 29.96
C ILE A 111 -17.23 5.13 29.83
N ALA A 112 -17.89 5.49 30.93
CA ALA A 112 -18.75 6.68 30.96
C ALA A 112 -17.94 7.95 30.74
N GLY A 113 -18.49 8.89 29.99
CA GLY A 113 -17.82 10.14 29.61
C GLY A 113 -18.29 10.66 28.26
N GLY A 114 -17.39 11.30 27.52
CA GLY A 114 -17.64 11.87 26.19
C GLY A 114 -18.19 13.29 26.26
N HIS A 115 -18.32 13.92 25.09
CA HIS A 115 -18.77 15.28 24.93
C HIS A 115 -19.97 15.37 23.98
N ASN A 116 -20.67 16.50 23.98
CA ASN A 116 -21.74 16.81 23.04
C ASN A 116 -21.16 17.45 21.75
N PRO A 117 -21.97 17.72 20.71
CA PRO A 117 -21.51 18.36 19.48
C PRO A 117 -20.85 19.73 19.67
N HIS A 118 -21.10 20.39 20.80
CA HIS A 118 -20.52 21.71 21.13
C HIS A 118 -19.29 21.60 22.03
N GLY A 119 -18.83 20.36 22.38
CA GLY A 119 -17.66 20.11 23.18
C GLY A 119 -17.87 20.20 24.70
N ASP A 120 -19.11 20.36 25.17
CA ASP A 120 -19.40 20.32 26.61
C ASP A 120 -19.46 18.87 27.08
N PRO A 121 -19.02 18.53 28.32
CA PRO A 121 -19.08 17.15 28.84
C PRO A 121 -20.52 16.60 28.84
N GLN A 122 -20.74 15.44 28.24
CA GLN A 122 -22.02 14.73 28.28
C GLN A 122 -22.22 13.99 29.62
N ALA A 123 -21.12 13.46 30.14
CA ALA A 123 -21.01 12.87 31.47
C ALA A 123 -19.56 13.05 31.97
N PRO A 124 -19.33 13.03 33.29
CA PRO A 124 -17.97 12.99 33.83
C PRO A 124 -17.24 11.71 33.39
N LEU A 125 -15.94 11.80 33.15
CA LEU A 125 -15.11 10.63 32.87
C LEU A 125 -15.00 9.73 34.11
N ASP A 126 -15.40 8.45 33.99
CA ASP A 126 -15.26 7.48 35.10
C ASP A 126 -13.82 6.95 35.17
N LEU A 127 -12.92 7.75 35.77
CA LEU A 127 -11.53 7.39 35.96
C LEU A 127 -11.35 6.15 36.85
N ALA A 128 -12.25 5.91 37.82
CA ALA A 128 -12.15 4.77 38.72
C ALA A 128 -12.49 3.45 38.00
N ALA A 129 -13.49 3.45 37.13
CA ALA A 129 -13.76 2.30 36.26
C ALA A 129 -12.59 2.08 35.28
N LEU A 130 -12.10 3.14 34.65
CA LEU A 130 -10.95 3.04 33.73
C LEU A 130 -9.74 2.41 34.39
N GLU A 131 -9.35 2.86 35.58
CA GLU A 131 -8.21 2.35 36.35
C GLU A 131 -8.32 0.85 36.60
N ARG A 132 -9.51 0.37 37.03
CA ARG A 132 -9.77 -1.06 37.27
C ARG A 132 -9.67 -1.89 35.99
N GLU A 133 -10.33 -1.47 34.91
CA GLU A 133 -10.35 -2.21 33.65
C GLU A 133 -8.95 -2.27 33.01
N VAL A 134 -8.22 -1.16 33.04
CA VAL A 134 -6.83 -1.10 32.55
C VAL A 134 -5.94 -2.07 33.33
N ALA A 135 -6.06 -2.15 34.67
CA ALA A 135 -5.26 -3.08 35.48
C ALA A 135 -5.49 -4.55 35.07
N ILE A 136 -6.74 -4.90 34.67
CA ILE A 136 -7.09 -6.26 34.26
C ILE A 136 -6.48 -6.60 32.88
N VAL A 137 -6.55 -5.69 31.92
CA VAL A 137 -6.20 -6.02 30.53
C VAL A 137 -4.74 -5.73 30.18
N ALA A 138 -4.06 -4.81 30.88
CA ALA A 138 -2.68 -4.39 30.60
C ALA A 138 -1.69 -5.56 30.47
N PRO A 139 -1.74 -6.64 31.30
CA PRO A 139 -0.81 -7.74 31.14
C PRO A 139 -0.98 -8.56 29.86
N THR A 140 -2.09 -8.37 29.12
CA THR A 140 -2.45 -9.18 27.94
C THR A 140 -2.30 -8.45 26.62
N VAL A 141 -1.97 -7.15 26.66
CA VAL A 141 -1.90 -6.27 25.48
C VAL A 141 -0.53 -5.58 25.38
N SER A 142 -0.20 -5.12 24.18
CA SER A 142 1.02 -4.38 23.87
C SER A 142 0.82 -2.87 23.80
N GLY A 143 -0.44 -2.40 23.90
CA GLY A 143 -0.80 -0.99 23.83
C GLY A 143 -2.29 -0.77 23.92
N PHE A 144 -2.69 0.49 23.96
CA PHE A 144 -4.08 0.92 24.05
C PHE A 144 -4.46 1.85 22.91
N ALA A 145 -5.70 1.76 22.46
CA ALA A 145 -6.39 2.77 21.67
C ALA A 145 -7.45 3.44 22.54
N VAL A 146 -7.60 4.74 22.44
CA VAL A 146 -8.61 5.52 23.17
C VAL A 146 -9.42 6.33 22.17
N SER A 147 -10.74 6.24 22.23
CA SER A 147 -11.64 7.06 21.42
C SER A 147 -12.82 7.52 22.25
N ALA A 148 -13.04 8.84 22.31
CA ALA A 148 -14.16 9.42 23.03
C ALA A 148 -15.19 10.05 22.08
N TYR A 149 -16.46 10.04 22.54
CA TYR A 149 -17.55 10.67 21.82
C TYR A 149 -17.31 12.16 21.71
N PHE A 150 -17.35 12.71 20.47
CA PHE A 150 -16.99 14.09 20.14
C PHE A 150 -15.60 14.57 20.62
N ALA A 151 -14.61 13.68 20.72
CA ALA A 151 -13.23 14.08 21.04
C ALA A 151 -12.62 15.06 20.03
N THR A 152 -13.16 15.15 18.81
CA THR A 152 -12.78 16.16 17.82
C THR A 152 -13.26 17.57 18.17
N ARG A 153 -14.18 17.71 19.15
CA ARG A 153 -14.68 18.98 19.68
C ARG A 153 -14.01 19.34 20.99
N ASN A 154 -13.77 18.34 21.82
CA ASN A 154 -13.04 18.47 23.08
C ASN A 154 -12.32 17.13 23.38
N PRO A 155 -10.99 17.04 23.29
CA PRO A 155 -10.22 15.83 23.48
C PRO A 155 -9.91 15.53 24.96
N GLU A 156 -10.36 16.33 25.90
CA GLU A 156 -10.00 16.26 27.33
C GLU A 156 -10.09 14.82 27.88
N HIS A 157 -11.20 14.12 27.66
CA HIS A 157 -11.38 12.76 28.15
C HIS A 157 -10.43 11.73 27.50
N GLU A 158 -10.04 11.91 26.24
CA GLU A 158 -9.01 11.05 25.62
C GLU A 158 -7.64 11.34 26.24
N ILE A 159 -7.31 12.59 26.50
CA ILE A 159 -6.05 13.02 27.11
C ILE A 159 -5.93 12.50 28.55
N GLU A 160 -6.98 12.70 29.38
CA GLU A 160 -7.01 12.20 30.75
C GLU A 160 -6.89 10.68 30.83
N ALA A 161 -7.61 9.98 29.95
CA ALA A 161 -7.54 8.51 29.85
C ALA A 161 -6.14 8.05 29.43
N ARG A 162 -5.53 8.68 28.42
CA ARG A 162 -4.16 8.39 27.99
C ARG A 162 -3.18 8.57 29.14
N ASP A 163 -3.25 9.70 29.84
CA ASP A 163 -2.31 10.03 30.89
C ASP A 163 -2.44 9.07 32.09
N LEU A 164 -3.66 8.61 32.41
CA LEU A 164 -3.87 7.56 33.41
C LEU A 164 -3.25 6.24 32.96
N ILE A 165 -3.54 5.78 31.73
CA ILE A 165 -3.06 4.51 31.19
C ILE A 165 -1.51 4.49 31.14
N VAL A 166 -0.90 5.55 30.63
CA VAL A 166 0.57 5.66 30.54
C VAL A 166 1.21 5.62 31.93
N ARG A 167 0.66 6.37 32.90
CA ARG A 167 1.18 6.35 34.29
C ARG A 167 1.07 4.97 34.94
N GLN A 168 -0.02 4.25 34.68
CA GLN A 168 -0.29 2.97 35.32
C GLN A 168 0.47 1.81 34.68
N THR A 169 0.68 1.84 33.37
CA THR A 169 1.16 0.68 32.59
C THR A 169 2.50 0.88 31.89
N GLY A 170 2.85 2.12 31.56
CA GLY A 170 3.99 2.44 30.70
C GLY A 170 3.80 2.03 29.23
N LEU A 171 2.63 1.50 28.85
CA LEU A 171 2.34 1.05 27.49
C LEU A 171 1.98 2.24 26.58
N PRO A 172 2.23 2.11 25.26
CA PRO A 172 1.85 3.13 24.30
C PRO A 172 0.34 3.25 24.19
N VAL A 173 -0.12 4.49 24.02
CA VAL A 173 -1.54 4.82 23.87
C VAL A 173 -1.71 5.65 22.59
N THR A 174 -2.71 5.29 21.79
CA THR A 174 -3.14 6.06 20.61
C THR A 174 -4.48 6.72 20.90
N CYS A 175 -4.56 8.04 20.83
CA CYS A 175 -5.80 8.78 20.94
C CYS A 175 -6.42 9.08 19.57
N GLY A 176 -7.75 8.99 19.47
CA GLY A 176 -8.47 9.18 18.22
C GLY A 176 -8.36 10.58 17.64
N HIS A 177 -8.42 11.61 18.48
CA HIS A 177 -8.28 13.02 18.06
C HIS A 177 -6.91 13.35 17.46
N GLU A 178 -5.86 12.59 17.78
CA GLU A 178 -4.52 12.79 17.23
C GLU A 178 -4.41 12.34 15.77
N LEU A 179 -5.28 11.39 15.34
CA LEU A 179 -5.24 10.80 14.00
C LEU A 179 -6.20 11.44 13.01
N SER A 180 -7.33 11.98 13.47
CA SER A 180 -8.31 12.61 12.59
C SER A 180 -9.18 13.64 13.30
N ALA A 181 -9.37 14.79 12.66
CA ALA A 181 -10.32 15.81 13.06
C ALA A 181 -11.74 15.58 12.53
N LYS A 182 -11.95 14.57 11.66
CA LYS A 182 -13.24 14.24 11.04
C LYS A 182 -14.19 13.60 12.07
N LEU A 183 -15.49 13.86 11.95
CA LEU A 183 -16.52 13.14 12.69
C LEU A 183 -16.57 11.67 12.29
N ASP A 184 -17.34 10.83 12.94
CA ASP A 184 -17.44 9.38 12.88
C ASP A 184 -16.57 8.69 13.95
N GLY A 185 -17.08 8.68 15.18
CA GLY A 185 -16.39 8.11 16.35
C GLY A 185 -15.97 6.65 16.18
N PRO A 186 -16.86 5.74 15.72
CA PRO A 186 -16.50 4.33 15.50
C PRO A 186 -15.36 4.13 14.49
N ARG A 187 -15.34 4.90 13.38
CA ARG A 187 -14.26 4.81 12.40
C ARG A 187 -12.96 5.41 12.93
N ARG A 188 -13.03 6.46 13.76
CA ARG A 188 -11.87 7.01 14.45
C ARG A 188 -11.30 6.01 15.44
N ALA A 189 -12.16 5.30 16.20
CA ALA A 189 -11.76 4.21 17.08
C ALA A 189 -11.08 3.06 16.31
N LEU A 190 -11.66 2.64 15.18
CA LEU A 190 -11.04 1.69 14.25
C LEU A 190 -9.62 2.12 13.87
N THR A 191 -9.47 3.36 13.43
CA THR A 191 -8.16 3.90 13.00
C THR A 191 -7.16 3.88 14.16
N SER A 192 -7.60 4.21 15.38
CA SER A 192 -6.76 4.18 16.58
C SER A 192 -6.32 2.76 16.95
N VAL A 193 -7.22 1.76 16.84
CA VAL A 193 -6.91 0.35 17.05
C VAL A 193 -5.84 -0.12 16.06
N LEU A 194 -6.03 0.18 14.77
CA LEU A 194 -5.09 -0.21 13.73
C LEU A 194 -3.73 0.48 13.91
N ASN A 195 -3.71 1.75 14.31
CA ASN A 195 -2.48 2.46 14.64
C ASN A 195 -1.72 1.79 15.80
N ALA A 196 -2.41 1.55 16.92
CA ALA A 196 -1.81 0.95 18.10
C ALA A 196 -1.20 -0.44 17.81
N ARG A 197 -1.85 -1.24 16.94
CA ARG A 197 -1.33 -2.54 16.50
C ARG A 197 -0.03 -2.46 15.72
N LEU A 198 0.16 -1.40 14.95
CA LEU A 198 1.33 -1.22 14.08
C LEU A 198 2.54 -0.62 14.81
N ILE A 199 2.38 -0.02 16.00
CA ILE A 199 3.46 0.69 16.71
C ILE A 199 4.71 -0.19 16.87
N GLY A 200 4.56 -1.41 17.36
CA GLY A 200 5.69 -2.31 17.58
C GLY A 200 6.42 -2.68 16.28
N LEU A 201 5.67 -2.96 15.22
CA LEU A 201 6.22 -3.37 13.93
C LEU A 201 7.02 -2.23 13.27
N ILE A 202 6.43 -1.06 13.18
CA ILE A 202 7.07 0.09 12.50
C ILE A 202 8.23 0.64 13.35
N SER A 203 8.09 0.67 14.68
CA SER A 203 9.20 1.05 15.56
C SER A 203 10.39 0.09 15.41
N GLY A 204 10.14 -1.21 15.28
CA GLY A 204 11.17 -2.21 15.02
C GLY A 204 11.90 -1.96 13.69
N LEU A 205 11.16 -1.75 12.60
CA LEU A 205 11.72 -1.45 11.28
C LEU A 205 12.57 -0.17 11.29
N ILE A 206 12.05 0.91 11.88
CA ILE A 206 12.76 2.19 11.97
C ILE A 206 14.05 2.05 12.79
N SER A 207 13.99 1.35 13.92
CA SER A 207 15.17 1.13 14.77
C SER A 207 16.23 0.29 14.06
N ALA A 208 15.82 -0.69 13.28
CA ALA A 208 16.71 -1.49 12.45
C ALA A 208 17.35 -0.67 11.32
N ALA A 209 16.58 0.16 10.62
CA ALA A 209 17.12 1.07 9.61
C ALA A 209 18.15 2.05 10.21
N GLN A 210 17.86 2.61 11.40
CA GLN A 210 18.79 3.47 12.13
C GLN A 210 20.07 2.73 12.53
N ALA A 211 19.99 1.45 12.93
CA ALA A 211 21.15 0.64 13.24
C ALA A 211 22.03 0.38 12.00
N ILE A 212 21.42 0.11 10.84
CA ILE A 212 22.13 -0.04 9.56
C ILE A 212 22.86 1.27 9.22
N MET A 213 22.17 2.41 9.30
CA MET A 213 22.79 3.73 9.06
C MET A 213 24.02 3.93 9.97
N ALA A 214 23.89 3.64 11.26
CA ALA A 214 25.00 3.76 12.22
C ALA A 214 26.18 2.84 11.87
N THR A 215 25.92 1.60 11.43
CA THR A 215 26.94 0.65 11.00
C THR A 215 27.74 1.17 9.80
N HIS A 216 27.06 1.88 8.89
CA HIS A 216 27.70 2.51 7.72
C HIS A 216 28.29 3.89 8.03
N GLY A 217 28.16 4.42 9.25
CA GLY A 217 28.61 5.78 9.59
C GLY A 217 27.81 6.89 8.89
N ILE A 218 26.55 6.62 8.56
CA ILE A 218 25.61 7.59 7.97
C ILE A 218 24.96 8.36 9.12
N ASP A 219 25.32 9.62 9.31
CA ASP A 219 24.74 10.55 10.29
C ASP A 219 23.80 11.52 9.57
N ALA A 220 22.62 11.01 9.19
CA ALA A 220 21.60 11.76 8.47
C ALA A 220 20.21 11.54 9.11
N PRO A 221 19.29 12.51 9.02
CA PRO A 221 17.91 12.32 9.46
C PRO A 221 17.24 11.21 8.65
N LEU A 222 16.50 10.34 9.36
CA LEU A 222 15.65 9.32 8.74
C LEU A 222 14.23 9.85 8.62
N MET A 223 13.73 9.91 7.39
CA MET A 223 12.35 10.23 7.06
C MET A 223 11.60 8.96 6.65
N VAL A 224 10.29 8.97 6.79
CA VAL A 224 9.40 7.88 6.36
C VAL A 224 8.32 8.46 5.46
N VAL A 225 8.02 7.77 4.38
CA VAL A 225 6.96 8.17 3.45
C VAL A 225 5.59 7.84 4.03
N ARG A 226 4.66 8.77 3.90
CA ARG A 226 3.24 8.63 4.25
C ARG A 226 2.43 8.11 3.06
N GLY A 227 1.21 7.65 3.36
CA GLY A 227 0.27 7.19 2.34
C GLY A 227 -0.23 8.25 1.37
N ASP A 228 -0.06 9.53 1.68
CA ASP A 228 -0.34 10.67 0.81
C ASP A 228 0.87 11.14 -0.02
N GLY A 229 2.02 10.45 0.10
CA GLY A 229 3.27 10.79 -0.57
C GLY A 229 4.11 11.85 0.14
N ALA A 230 3.64 12.41 1.26
CA ALA A 230 4.43 13.33 2.07
C ALA A 230 5.46 12.57 2.92
N LEU A 231 6.47 13.30 3.42
CA LEU A 231 7.48 12.79 4.33
C LEU A 231 7.17 13.17 5.78
N MET A 232 7.52 12.29 6.70
CA MET A 232 7.52 12.57 8.14
C MET A 232 8.79 12.04 8.79
N ALA A 233 9.23 12.69 9.87
CA ALA A 233 10.36 12.22 10.67
C ALA A 233 10.09 10.83 11.26
N ALA A 234 11.11 10.00 11.35
CA ALA A 234 11.01 8.65 11.92
C ALA A 234 10.40 8.62 13.33
N ALA A 235 10.61 9.67 14.14
CA ALA A 235 10.00 9.81 15.46
C ALA A 235 8.47 9.88 15.40
N VAL A 236 7.92 10.64 14.44
CA VAL A 236 6.47 10.75 14.21
C VAL A 236 5.91 9.42 13.69
N ALA A 237 6.62 8.77 12.76
CA ALA A 237 6.21 7.47 12.21
C ALA A 237 6.12 6.37 13.29
N LYS A 238 6.94 6.42 14.33
CA LYS A 238 6.87 5.50 15.48
C LYS A 238 5.58 5.64 16.30
N THR A 239 4.98 6.83 16.34
CA THR A 239 3.74 7.10 17.08
C THR A 239 2.49 7.01 16.20
N ARG A 240 2.62 7.33 14.91
CA ARG A 240 1.55 7.32 13.92
C ARG A 240 1.82 6.38 12.74
N PRO A 241 2.14 5.10 13.00
CA PRO A 241 2.48 4.15 11.93
C PRO A 241 1.34 3.91 10.92
N ILE A 242 0.09 4.13 11.28
CA ILE A 242 -1.05 4.01 10.37
C ILE A 242 -0.93 4.99 9.17
N GLU A 243 -0.27 6.12 9.33
CA GLU A 243 -0.04 7.08 8.25
C GLU A 243 0.93 6.55 7.18
N THR A 244 1.64 5.44 7.43
CA THR A 244 2.55 4.81 6.45
C THR A 244 1.87 3.79 5.53
N ILE A 245 0.55 3.54 5.70
CA ILE A 245 -0.17 2.66 4.78
C ILE A 245 -0.15 3.24 3.37
N LEU A 246 0.00 2.36 2.37
CA LEU A 246 0.10 2.74 0.95
C LEU A 246 1.27 3.68 0.60
N SER A 247 2.31 3.76 1.47
CA SER A 247 3.46 4.65 1.23
C SER A 247 4.26 4.27 -0.02
N GLY A 248 4.39 2.98 -0.37
CA GLY A 248 5.07 2.53 -1.59
C GLY A 248 4.42 3.10 -2.86
N PRO A 249 3.13 2.83 -3.11
CA PRO A 249 2.41 3.42 -4.24
C PRO A 249 2.43 4.95 -4.26
N ALA A 250 2.22 5.59 -3.11
CA ALA A 250 2.28 7.05 -3.01
C ALA A 250 3.65 7.60 -3.42
N SER A 251 4.72 6.92 -2.98
CA SER A 251 6.10 7.23 -3.38
C SER A 251 6.31 7.07 -4.88
N SER A 252 5.78 5.99 -5.49
CA SER A 252 5.82 5.79 -6.95
C SER A 252 5.21 6.96 -7.71
N LEU A 253 4.06 7.51 -7.26
CA LEU A 253 3.43 8.67 -7.90
C LEU A 253 4.25 9.95 -7.76
N VAL A 254 4.82 10.20 -6.58
CA VAL A 254 5.73 11.35 -6.36
C VAL A 254 6.95 11.23 -7.26
N GLY A 255 7.54 10.03 -7.36
CA GLY A 255 8.65 9.72 -8.27
C GLY A 255 8.27 9.90 -9.73
N ALA A 256 7.08 9.46 -10.15
CA ALA A 256 6.57 9.64 -11.51
C ALA A 256 6.45 11.12 -11.88
N SER A 257 5.81 11.92 -11.02
CA SER A 257 5.66 13.37 -11.21
C SER A 257 7.01 14.06 -11.33
N TYR A 258 7.96 13.70 -10.46
CA TYR A 258 9.30 14.26 -10.48
C TYR A 258 10.08 13.89 -11.76
N LEU A 259 10.12 12.61 -12.12
CA LEU A 259 10.88 12.10 -13.27
C LEU A 259 10.36 12.62 -14.61
N THR A 260 9.05 12.85 -14.72
CA THR A 260 8.43 13.26 -15.99
C THR A 260 8.15 14.76 -16.06
N GLY A 261 8.03 15.45 -14.93
CA GLY A 261 7.55 16.83 -14.84
C GLY A 261 6.06 16.99 -15.18
N ILE A 262 5.32 15.89 -15.39
CA ILE A 262 3.91 15.90 -15.73
C ILE A 262 3.08 16.08 -14.45
N ARG A 263 2.16 17.05 -14.48
CA ARG A 263 1.35 17.41 -13.31
C ARG A 263 0.01 16.69 -13.25
N ASP A 264 -0.54 16.28 -14.40
CA ASP A 264 -1.82 15.58 -14.51
C ASP A 264 -1.63 14.34 -15.39
N ALA A 265 -1.76 13.15 -14.81
CA ALA A 265 -1.54 11.88 -15.49
C ALA A 265 -2.22 10.72 -14.78
N ILE A 266 -2.50 9.65 -15.51
CA ILE A 266 -2.71 8.34 -14.91
C ILE A 266 -1.34 7.64 -14.83
N VAL A 267 -1.01 7.12 -13.65
CA VAL A 267 0.20 6.34 -13.41
C VAL A 267 -0.19 4.90 -13.21
N SER A 268 0.50 4.01 -13.89
CA SER A 268 0.34 2.58 -13.71
C SER A 268 1.68 1.94 -13.41
N ASP A 269 1.83 1.39 -12.21
CA ASP A 269 3.05 0.74 -11.71
C ASP A 269 2.87 -0.77 -11.75
N ILE A 270 3.63 -1.45 -12.64
CA ILE A 270 3.58 -2.90 -12.81
C ILE A 270 4.76 -3.56 -12.13
N GLY A 271 4.46 -4.25 -11.04
CA GLY A 271 5.42 -5.11 -10.34
C GLY A 271 5.41 -6.57 -10.84
N GLY A 272 6.10 -7.43 -10.10
CA GLY A 272 6.00 -8.88 -10.34
C GLY A 272 4.66 -9.46 -9.92
N THR A 273 3.99 -8.89 -8.91
CA THR A 273 2.79 -9.46 -8.27
C THR A 273 1.52 -8.69 -8.60
N THR A 274 1.57 -7.37 -8.54
CA THR A 274 0.43 -6.46 -8.68
C THR A 274 0.72 -5.38 -9.70
N THR A 275 -0.35 -4.79 -10.21
CA THR A 275 -0.35 -3.52 -10.92
C THR A 275 -1.17 -2.54 -10.11
N ASP A 276 -0.58 -1.41 -9.79
CA ASP A 276 -1.17 -0.32 -9.05
C ASP A 276 -1.44 0.85 -10.02
N VAL A 277 -2.71 1.29 -10.10
CA VAL A 277 -3.11 2.39 -10.98
C VAL A 277 -3.70 3.51 -10.15
N ALA A 278 -3.17 4.71 -10.31
CA ALA A 278 -3.60 5.90 -9.58
C ALA A 278 -3.44 7.16 -10.44
N VAL A 279 -3.89 8.30 -9.92
CA VAL A 279 -3.89 9.58 -10.63
C VAL A 279 -2.99 10.58 -9.93
N ILE A 280 -2.21 11.32 -10.70
CA ILE A 280 -1.55 12.56 -10.29
C ILE A 280 -2.45 13.71 -10.75
N HIS A 281 -2.76 14.61 -9.82
CA HIS A 281 -3.47 15.84 -10.10
C HIS A 281 -2.70 17.02 -9.53
N ASP A 282 -2.46 18.05 -10.35
CA ASP A 282 -1.68 19.25 -9.98
C ASP A 282 -0.29 18.92 -9.38
N GLY A 283 0.34 17.85 -9.88
CA GLY A 283 1.66 17.39 -9.47
C GLY A 283 1.72 16.60 -8.16
N ALA A 284 0.57 16.28 -7.56
CA ALA A 284 0.44 15.52 -6.32
C ALA A 284 -0.42 14.26 -6.51
N PRO A 285 -0.23 13.20 -5.70
CA PRO A 285 -1.12 12.06 -5.71
C PRO A 285 -2.57 12.46 -5.40
N HIS A 286 -3.53 11.96 -6.16
CA HIS A 286 -4.94 12.10 -5.86
C HIS A 286 -5.29 11.24 -4.65
N LEU A 287 -5.91 11.86 -3.61
CA LEU A 287 -6.19 11.21 -2.33
C LEU A 287 -7.63 10.70 -2.26
N ASP A 288 -7.86 9.60 -1.53
CA ASP A 288 -9.22 9.15 -1.20
C ASP A 288 -9.80 10.05 -0.09
N GLU A 289 -10.79 10.87 -0.46
CA GLU A 289 -11.46 11.82 0.45
C GLU A 289 -12.12 11.13 1.65
N HIS A 290 -12.49 9.86 1.48
CA HIS A 290 -13.14 9.06 2.50
C HIS A 290 -12.17 8.28 3.40
N GLY A 291 -10.87 8.38 3.15
CA GLY A 291 -9.81 7.69 3.86
C GLY A 291 -9.47 6.31 3.29
N ALA A 292 -8.24 5.88 3.51
CA ALA A 292 -7.68 4.66 2.96
C ALA A 292 -8.43 3.40 3.38
N THR A 293 -8.65 2.49 2.45
CA THR A 293 -9.19 1.15 2.70
C THR A 293 -8.06 0.11 2.68
N VAL A 294 -7.87 -0.63 3.78
CA VAL A 294 -6.85 -1.67 3.90
C VAL A 294 -7.46 -2.91 4.55
N GLY A 295 -7.28 -4.07 3.92
CA GLY A 295 -7.83 -5.33 4.45
C GLY A 295 -9.36 -5.35 4.56
N GLY A 296 -10.06 -4.57 3.75
CA GLY A 296 -11.52 -4.40 3.81
C GLY A 296 -12.00 -3.40 4.87
N LEU A 297 -11.09 -2.82 5.66
CA LEU A 297 -11.40 -1.84 6.70
C LEU A 297 -11.09 -0.42 6.19
N ARG A 298 -12.06 0.49 6.30
CA ARG A 298 -11.90 1.88 5.89
C ARG A 298 -11.47 2.75 7.06
N THR A 299 -10.24 3.26 6.99
CA THR A 299 -9.64 4.13 8.01
C THR A 299 -10.03 5.60 7.81
N MET A 300 -9.57 6.48 8.71
CA MET A 300 -9.67 7.94 8.55
C MET A 300 -8.37 8.59 8.04
N VAL A 301 -7.36 7.78 7.75
CA VAL A 301 -6.06 8.28 7.29
C VAL A 301 -6.13 8.61 5.82
N GLU A 302 -5.60 9.77 5.45
CA GLU A 302 -5.46 10.16 4.05
C GLU A 302 -4.37 9.34 3.38
N ALA A 303 -4.71 8.75 2.26
CA ALA A 303 -3.76 8.05 1.41
C ALA A 303 -4.20 8.14 -0.06
N VAL A 304 -3.30 7.79 -0.94
CA VAL A 304 -3.55 7.77 -2.38
C VAL A 304 -4.78 6.94 -2.73
N ALA A 305 -5.66 7.53 -3.55
CA ALA A 305 -6.75 6.81 -4.19
C ALA A 305 -6.17 5.96 -5.32
N MET A 306 -6.23 4.63 -5.17
CA MET A 306 -5.62 3.72 -6.14
C MET A 306 -6.44 2.45 -6.34
N THR A 307 -6.30 1.87 -7.51
CA THR A 307 -6.82 0.55 -7.84
C THR A 307 -5.67 -0.43 -7.98
N THR A 308 -5.66 -1.47 -7.14
CA THR A 308 -4.68 -2.56 -7.17
C THR A 308 -5.31 -3.79 -7.79
N VAL A 309 -4.65 -4.37 -8.79
CA VAL A 309 -5.05 -5.64 -9.39
C VAL A 309 -3.93 -6.68 -9.26
N GLY A 310 -4.28 -7.95 -8.99
CA GLY A 310 -3.34 -9.06 -8.92
C GLY A 310 -2.85 -9.45 -10.33
N LEU A 311 -2.14 -8.56 -10.97
CA LEU A 311 -1.59 -8.67 -12.32
C LEU A 311 -0.15 -8.14 -12.31
N GLY A 312 0.79 -8.96 -12.74
CA GLY A 312 2.21 -8.58 -12.82
C GLY A 312 3.01 -9.56 -13.66
N GLY A 313 4.30 -9.30 -13.81
CA GLY A 313 5.20 -10.15 -14.59
C GLY A 313 5.29 -11.60 -14.11
N ASP A 314 5.07 -11.83 -12.79
CA ASP A 314 5.13 -13.15 -12.15
C ASP A 314 3.73 -13.76 -11.92
N SER A 315 2.68 -13.24 -12.56
CA SER A 315 1.34 -13.79 -12.50
C SER A 315 1.32 -15.20 -13.11
N GLU A 316 0.72 -16.17 -12.38
CA GLU A 316 0.55 -17.53 -12.93
C GLU A 316 -0.31 -17.49 -14.19
N VAL A 317 0.19 -18.09 -15.28
CA VAL A 317 -0.54 -18.23 -16.53
C VAL A 317 -1.37 -19.50 -16.49
N ILE A 318 -2.70 -19.37 -16.53
CA ILE A 318 -3.64 -20.48 -16.54
C ILE A 318 -4.40 -20.48 -17.87
N VAL A 319 -4.37 -21.57 -18.59
CA VAL A 319 -5.18 -21.75 -19.80
C VAL A 319 -6.50 -22.43 -19.44
N VAL A 320 -7.60 -21.71 -19.57
CA VAL A 320 -8.96 -22.24 -19.37
C VAL A 320 -9.43 -22.87 -20.67
N THR A 321 -9.38 -24.21 -20.71
CA THR A 321 -9.68 -25.01 -21.90
C THR A 321 -11.12 -25.54 -21.94
N SER A 322 -11.90 -25.38 -20.89
CA SER A 322 -13.30 -25.84 -20.81
C SER A 322 -14.27 -25.08 -21.71
N ARG A 323 -13.85 -23.97 -22.31
CA ARG A 323 -14.62 -23.15 -23.24
C ARG A 323 -14.29 -23.56 -24.68
N VAL A 324 -15.22 -23.33 -25.61
CA VAL A 324 -14.99 -23.53 -27.05
C VAL A 324 -13.78 -22.72 -27.53
N THR A 325 -13.72 -21.46 -27.14
CA THR A 325 -12.52 -20.62 -27.33
C THR A 325 -11.74 -20.61 -26.02
N PRO A 326 -10.52 -21.15 -25.98
CA PRO A 326 -9.66 -21.10 -24.81
C PRO A 326 -9.37 -19.66 -24.39
N VAL A 327 -9.16 -19.43 -23.08
CA VAL A 327 -8.84 -18.12 -22.53
C VAL A 327 -7.59 -18.22 -21.66
N VAL A 328 -6.68 -17.28 -21.82
CA VAL A 328 -5.57 -17.07 -20.88
C VAL A 328 -6.07 -16.24 -19.71
N GLN A 329 -5.97 -16.80 -18.52
CA GLN A 329 -6.19 -16.10 -17.26
C GLN A 329 -4.83 -15.84 -16.60
N LEU A 330 -4.60 -14.60 -16.17
CA LEU A 330 -3.40 -14.17 -15.47
C LEU A 330 -3.71 -13.94 -13.98
N GLY A 331 -2.93 -14.57 -13.13
CA GLY A 331 -3.06 -14.43 -11.68
C GLY A 331 -4.41 -14.93 -11.10
N PRO A 332 -4.83 -14.40 -9.94
CA PRO A 332 -4.13 -13.43 -9.08
C PRO A 332 -2.92 -14.01 -8.31
N ARG A 333 -2.65 -15.32 -8.45
CA ARG A 333 -1.51 -15.96 -7.75
C ARG A 333 -0.21 -15.52 -8.40
N ARG A 334 0.75 -15.07 -7.55
CA ARG A 334 2.15 -14.95 -7.91
C ARG A 334 2.83 -16.32 -7.86
N VAL A 335 3.67 -16.60 -8.83
CA VAL A 335 4.55 -17.78 -8.88
C VAL A 335 5.97 -17.36 -9.25
N VAL A 336 6.94 -18.26 -9.06
CA VAL A 336 8.30 -18.02 -9.55
C VAL A 336 8.33 -18.32 -11.05
N PRO A 337 8.80 -17.40 -11.91
CA PRO A 337 8.98 -17.68 -13.34
C PRO A 337 9.87 -18.92 -13.58
N LEU A 338 9.56 -19.70 -14.59
CA LEU A 338 10.36 -20.89 -14.95
C LEU A 338 11.79 -20.53 -15.33
N CYS A 339 11.97 -19.45 -16.09
CA CYS A 339 13.27 -18.94 -16.47
C CYS A 339 14.12 -18.57 -15.24
N MET A 340 13.51 -18.01 -14.20
CA MET A 340 14.18 -17.63 -12.95
C MET A 340 14.53 -18.88 -12.12
N MET A 341 13.59 -19.82 -11.98
CA MET A 341 13.84 -21.09 -11.29
C MET A 341 14.98 -21.88 -11.93
N ALA A 342 15.11 -21.82 -13.26
CA ALA A 342 16.15 -22.55 -14.00
C ALA A 342 17.55 -22.00 -13.74
N VAL A 343 17.72 -20.75 -13.32
CA VAL A 343 19.01 -20.19 -12.90
C VAL A 343 19.52 -20.91 -11.66
N ASP A 344 18.64 -21.12 -10.66
CA ASP A 344 19.02 -21.76 -9.40
C ASP A 344 19.03 -23.29 -9.47
N HIS A 345 18.16 -23.87 -10.32
CA HIS A 345 17.94 -25.31 -10.42
C HIS A 345 17.92 -25.82 -11.87
N PRO A 346 18.96 -25.55 -12.68
CA PRO A 346 18.94 -25.83 -14.13
C PRO A 346 18.69 -27.30 -14.45
N ASP A 347 19.38 -28.20 -13.80
CA ASP A 347 19.26 -29.66 -14.05
C ASP A 347 17.86 -30.21 -13.77
N LEU A 348 17.21 -29.71 -12.72
CA LEU A 348 15.86 -30.12 -12.36
C LEU A 348 14.85 -29.62 -13.40
N VAL A 349 14.91 -28.31 -13.70
CA VAL A 349 13.94 -27.67 -14.58
C VAL A 349 14.05 -28.23 -15.99
N HIS A 350 15.25 -28.22 -16.56
CA HIS A 350 15.41 -28.68 -17.94
C HIS A 350 15.06 -30.16 -18.12
N ARG A 351 15.53 -31.06 -17.23
CA ARG A 351 15.17 -32.50 -17.33
C ARG A 351 13.68 -32.74 -17.21
N ALA A 352 13.00 -32.03 -16.29
CA ALA A 352 11.57 -32.19 -16.11
C ALA A 352 10.78 -31.68 -17.33
N LEU A 353 11.12 -30.49 -17.85
CA LEU A 353 10.46 -29.93 -19.03
C LEU A 353 10.70 -30.78 -20.27
N ASP A 354 11.94 -31.27 -20.51
CA ASP A 354 12.26 -32.15 -21.62
C ASP A 354 11.48 -33.46 -21.55
N GLN A 355 11.36 -34.08 -20.36
CA GLN A 355 10.58 -35.28 -20.17
C GLN A 355 9.08 -35.05 -20.42
N GLN A 356 8.53 -33.95 -19.94
CA GLN A 356 7.12 -33.59 -20.15
C GLN A 356 6.82 -33.30 -21.63
N LEU A 357 7.77 -32.75 -22.39
CA LEU A 357 7.64 -32.53 -23.83
C LEU A 357 7.55 -33.83 -24.65
N LEU A 358 7.96 -34.96 -24.10
CA LEU A 358 7.80 -36.29 -24.77
C LEU A 358 6.35 -36.80 -24.74
N SER A 359 5.51 -36.27 -23.83
CA SER A 359 4.11 -36.66 -23.66
C SER A 359 3.18 -35.83 -24.51
N ASP A 360 2.14 -36.43 -25.11
CA ASP A 360 1.06 -35.73 -25.82
C ASP A 360 -0.29 -36.40 -25.50
N PRO A 361 -1.28 -35.71 -24.98
CA PRO A 361 -1.25 -34.28 -24.54
C PRO A 361 -0.40 -34.07 -23.29
N PRO A 362 -0.03 -32.78 -22.99
CA PRO A 362 0.62 -32.42 -21.74
C PRO A 362 -0.29 -32.71 -20.55
N GLY A 363 0.32 -33.08 -19.43
CA GLY A 363 -0.40 -33.24 -18.16
C GLY A 363 -0.87 -31.91 -17.56
N ASP A 364 -1.90 -32.00 -16.70
CA ASP A 364 -2.46 -30.80 -16.04
C ASP A 364 -1.45 -30.06 -15.15
N GLN A 365 -0.47 -30.79 -14.60
CA GLN A 365 0.55 -30.26 -13.70
C GLN A 365 1.92 -30.08 -14.39
N ASP A 366 1.98 -30.17 -15.72
CA ASP A 366 3.21 -29.94 -16.47
C ASP A 366 3.61 -28.44 -16.41
N ALA A 367 4.91 -28.19 -16.52
CA ALA A 367 5.53 -26.86 -16.33
C ALA A 367 5.26 -26.25 -14.96
N ARG A 368 5.00 -27.08 -13.92
CA ARG A 368 4.77 -26.60 -12.55
C ARG A 368 5.70 -27.31 -11.56
N PHE A 369 6.30 -26.53 -10.68
CA PHE A 369 7.24 -27.00 -9.66
C PHE A 369 6.85 -26.48 -8.28
N VAL A 370 7.29 -27.18 -7.24
CA VAL A 370 7.17 -26.77 -5.84
C VAL A 370 8.56 -26.44 -5.30
N LEU A 371 8.67 -25.31 -4.65
CA LEU A 371 9.86 -24.82 -3.95
C LEU A 371 9.57 -24.79 -2.45
N PRO A 372 10.36 -25.45 -1.61
CA PRO A 372 10.24 -25.32 -0.17
C PRO A 372 10.66 -23.92 0.27
N ILE A 373 9.95 -23.38 1.28
CA ILE A 373 10.38 -22.17 1.98
C ILE A 373 11.09 -22.65 3.24
N THR A 374 12.43 -22.58 3.22
CA THR A 374 13.28 -23.09 4.31
C THR A 374 13.43 -22.11 5.47
N ASP A 375 13.18 -20.83 5.22
CA ASP A 375 13.38 -19.76 6.18
C ASP A 375 12.11 -19.47 7.00
N GLY A 376 11.68 -20.45 7.64
CA GLY A 376 10.75 -20.78 8.69
C GLY A 376 9.92 -19.73 9.41
N GLY A 377 9.44 -18.70 8.75
CA GLY A 377 8.49 -17.75 9.37
C GLY A 377 7.03 -18.24 9.41
N ALA A 378 6.64 -19.20 8.57
CA ALA A 378 5.28 -19.67 8.51
C ALA A 378 5.03 -20.83 9.49
N SER A 379 4.03 -20.68 10.34
CA SER A 379 3.68 -21.70 11.33
C SER A 379 3.05 -22.93 10.70
N ALA A 380 3.66 -24.08 10.90
CA ALA A 380 3.05 -25.38 10.58
C ALA A 380 1.95 -25.80 11.59
N VAL A 381 1.68 -24.99 12.59
CA VAL A 381 0.62 -25.23 13.58
C VAL A 381 -0.76 -25.26 12.91
N GLY A 382 -1.58 -26.26 13.23
CA GLY A 382 -2.94 -26.40 12.68
C GLY A 382 -3.01 -27.03 11.28
N LEU A 383 -1.95 -27.69 10.81
CA LEU A 383 -2.04 -28.59 9.65
C LEU A 383 -2.69 -29.90 10.05
N ASP A 384 -3.54 -30.45 9.15
CA ASP A 384 -3.96 -31.84 9.29
C ASP A 384 -2.81 -32.81 8.95
N LEU A 385 -2.95 -34.10 9.32
CA LEU A 385 -1.90 -35.11 9.10
C LEU A 385 -1.51 -35.26 7.62
N SER A 386 -2.47 -35.09 6.71
CA SER A 386 -2.21 -35.20 5.26
C SER A 386 -1.52 -33.96 4.70
N GLU A 387 -1.84 -32.78 5.22
CA GLU A 387 -1.12 -31.53 4.90
C GLU A 387 0.31 -31.57 5.43
N ALA A 388 0.50 -32.08 6.65
CA ALA A 388 1.83 -32.24 7.24
C ALA A 388 2.68 -33.25 6.44
N ASP A 389 2.11 -34.40 6.00
CA ASP A 389 2.81 -35.35 5.13
C ASP A 389 3.21 -34.72 3.79
N LEU A 390 2.28 -33.97 3.16
CA LEU A 390 2.57 -33.26 1.92
C LEU A 390 3.67 -32.22 2.08
N LEU A 391 3.64 -31.46 3.17
CA LEU A 391 4.68 -30.49 3.50
C LEU A 391 6.04 -31.16 3.72
N GLN A 392 6.09 -32.26 4.48
CA GLN A 392 7.35 -33.00 4.71
C GLN A 392 7.95 -33.49 3.37
N ARG A 393 7.10 -33.96 2.44
CA ARG A 393 7.57 -34.37 1.10
C ARG A 393 8.08 -33.16 0.29
N ALA A 394 7.46 -31.99 0.43
CA ALA A 394 7.89 -30.76 -0.25
C ALA A 394 9.21 -30.21 0.32
N LEU A 395 9.45 -30.35 1.63
CA LEU A 395 10.66 -29.87 2.32
C LEU A 395 11.92 -30.66 1.96
N VAL A 396 11.80 -31.83 1.32
CA VAL A 396 12.97 -32.61 0.83
C VAL A 396 13.78 -31.80 -0.20
N GLY A 397 13.13 -30.91 -0.93
CA GLY A 397 13.75 -30.03 -1.93
C GLY A 397 12.83 -29.73 -3.10
N PRO A 398 13.26 -28.85 -4.01
CA PRO A 398 12.50 -28.53 -5.21
C PRO A 398 12.14 -29.76 -6.04
N SER A 399 10.89 -29.81 -6.52
CA SER A 399 10.40 -30.94 -7.30
C SER A 399 9.24 -30.55 -8.22
N THR A 400 8.89 -31.37 -9.21
CA THR A 400 7.69 -31.14 -10.01
C THR A 400 6.42 -31.37 -9.18
N VAL A 401 5.36 -30.58 -9.42
CA VAL A 401 4.05 -30.81 -8.78
C VAL A 401 3.55 -32.22 -9.05
N ALA A 402 3.69 -32.72 -10.28
CA ALA A 402 3.27 -34.07 -10.65
C ALA A 402 3.93 -35.17 -9.81
N LYS A 403 5.20 -34.98 -9.39
CA LYS A 403 5.91 -35.96 -8.53
C LYS A 403 5.45 -35.84 -7.06
N LEU A 404 5.10 -34.62 -6.62
CA LEU A 404 4.73 -34.36 -5.23
C LEU A 404 3.31 -34.86 -4.93
N VAL A 405 2.33 -34.59 -5.82
CA VAL A 405 0.91 -34.90 -5.61
C VAL A 405 0.60 -36.35 -5.99
N ARG A 406 -0.12 -37.08 -5.13
CA ARG A 406 -0.54 -38.48 -5.34
C ARG A 406 -1.98 -38.61 -5.84
N GLY A 407 -2.72 -37.49 -5.91
CA GLY A 407 -4.11 -37.47 -6.36
C GLY A 407 -4.74 -36.07 -6.25
N HIS A 408 -5.98 -35.95 -6.72
CA HIS A 408 -6.69 -34.64 -6.73
C HIS A 408 -6.79 -33.96 -5.36
N ALA A 409 -6.91 -34.74 -4.27
CA ALA A 409 -6.96 -34.18 -2.92
C ALA A 409 -5.66 -33.45 -2.54
N ASP A 410 -4.51 -33.93 -2.99
CA ASP A 410 -3.21 -33.29 -2.72
C ASP A 410 -3.08 -31.95 -3.43
N VAL A 411 -3.70 -31.75 -4.58
CA VAL A 411 -3.71 -30.44 -5.28
C VAL A 411 -4.40 -29.38 -4.41
N GLY A 412 -5.52 -29.72 -3.78
CA GLY A 412 -6.20 -28.84 -2.84
C GLY A 412 -5.36 -28.55 -1.59
N ARG A 413 -4.70 -29.56 -1.03
CA ARG A 413 -3.78 -29.42 0.11
C ARG A 413 -2.58 -28.54 -0.25
N LEU A 414 -1.96 -28.76 -1.42
CA LEU A 414 -0.86 -27.94 -1.91
C LEU A 414 -1.29 -26.46 -2.03
N THR A 415 -2.49 -26.21 -2.53
CA THR A 415 -3.03 -24.85 -2.62
C THR A 415 -3.14 -24.20 -1.23
N ARG A 416 -3.53 -24.95 -0.20
CA ARG A 416 -3.57 -24.43 1.17
C ARG A 416 -2.18 -24.18 1.75
N LEU A 417 -1.22 -25.07 1.51
CA LEU A 417 0.18 -24.87 1.92
C LEU A 417 0.80 -23.62 1.28
N VAL A 418 0.52 -23.40 -0.02
CA VAL A 418 0.93 -22.16 -0.74
C VAL A 418 0.29 -20.93 -0.12
N LYS A 419 -1.03 -20.95 0.15
CA LYS A 419 -1.73 -19.82 0.79
C LYS A 419 -1.17 -19.49 2.18
N ARG A 420 -0.68 -20.50 2.89
CA ARG A 420 -0.03 -20.33 4.21
C ARG A 420 1.45 -19.93 4.12
N GLY A 421 2.00 -19.80 2.92
CA GLY A 421 3.39 -19.42 2.72
C GLY A 421 4.40 -20.48 3.17
N LEU A 422 4.02 -21.76 3.19
CA LEU A 422 4.88 -22.88 3.57
C LEU A 422 5.66 -23.44 2.39
N VAL A 423 5.14 -23.26 1.18
CA VAL A 423 5.78 -23.62 -0.08
C VAL A 423 5.44 -22.59 -1.15
N MET A 424 6.29 -22.47 -2.17
CA MET A 424 6.04 -21.66 -3.37
C MET A 424 5.82 -22.56 -4.58
N ILE A 425 5.12 -22.02 -5.59
CA ILE A 425 4.98 -22.65 -6.91
C ILE A 425 5.88 -21.88 -7.89
N ALA A 426 6.58 -22.63 -8.76
CA ALA A 426 7.12 -22.07 -10.00
C ALA A 426 6.30 -22.60 -11.18
N ALA A 427 5.96 -21.71 -12.11
CA ALA A 427 5.14 -22.00 -13.28
C ALA A 427 5.38 -20.97 -14.37
N PHE A 428 4.77 -21.15 -15.54
CA PHE A 428 4.88 -20.21 -16.65
C PHE A 428 4.19 -18.89 -16.33
N THR A 429 4.85 -17.77 -16.67
CA THR A 429 4.45 -16.39 -16.34
C THR A 429 4.57 -15.46 -17.55
N PRO A 430 4.05 -14.22 -17.49
CA PRO A 430 4.35 -13.19 -18.48
C PRO A 430 5.86 -12.87 -18.59
N THR A 431 6.62 -12.96 -17.50
CA THR A 431 8.09 -12.84 -17.53
C THR A 431 8.71 -13.90 -18.43
N ASP A 432 8.27 -15.17 -18.35
CA ASP A 432 8.72 -16.23 -19.26
C ASP A 432 8.33 -15.93 -20.71
N ALA A 433 7.09 -15.44 -20.94
CA ALA A 433 6.62 -15.07 -22.27
C ALA A 433 7.50 -13.97 -22.90
N SER A 434 7.89 -12.96 -22.13
CA SER A 434 8.80 -11.89 -22.59
C SER A 434 10.20 -12.41 -22.92
N HIS A 435 10.70 -13.45 -22.21
CA HIS A 435 11.97 -14.11 -22.55
C HIS A 435 11.87 -14.87 -23.88
N VAL A 436 10.75 -15.55 -24.14
CA VAL A 436 10.53 -16.25 -25.43
C VAL A 436 10.48 -15.27 -26.59
N LEU A 437 9.88 -14.10 -26.40
CA LEU A 437 9.77 -13.06 -27.43
C LEU A 437 11.06 -12.23 -27.62
N GLY A 438 12.00 -12.34 -26.68
CA GLY A 438 13.26 -11.61 -26.73
C GLY A 438 13.17 -10.17 -26.20
N ASP A 439 12.03 -9.77 -25.65
CA ASP A 439 11.83 -8.43 -25.07
C ASP A 439 12.56 -8.25 -23.73
N TYR A 440 12.85 -9.38 -23.07
CA TYR A 440 13.62 -9.43 -21.82
C TYR A 440 14.41 -10.73 -21.75
N VAL A 441 15.70 -10.68 -21.41
CA VAL A 441 16.61 -11.84 -21.49
C VAL A 441 17.53 -11.98 -20.27
N ALA A 442 17.06 -11.57 -19.09
CA ALA A 442 17.88 -11.58 -17.88
C ALA A 442 18.09 -12.97 -17.27
N PHE A 443 17.22 -13.95 -17.61
CA PHE A 443 17.19 -15.29 -17.02
C PHE A 443 17.29 -16.37 -18.12
N ASP A 444 16.97 -17.63 -17.78
CA ASP A 444 17.08 -18.77 -18.70
C ASP A 444 15.96 -18.80 -19.76
N THR A 445 16.23 -18.27 -20.94
CA THR A 445 15.30 -18.25 -22.08
C THR A 445 14.93 -19.65 -22.56
N SER A 446 15.84 -20.64 -22.45
CA SER A 446 15.58 -22.01 -22.91
C SER A 446 14.51 -22.71 -22.03
N ALA A 447 14.54 -22.47 -20.72
CA ALA A 447 13.49 -22.96 -19.82
C ALA A 447 12.14 -22.30 -20.10
N ALA A 448 12.12 -20.99 -20.35
CA ALA A 448 10.91 -20.26 -20.76
C ALA A 448 10.32 -20.84 -22.06
N GLU A 449 11.15 -21.06 -23.09
CA GLU A 449 10.70 -21.63 -24.37
C GLU A 449 10.11 -23.04 -24.22
N LYS A 450 10.74 -23.91 -23.43
CA LYS A 450 10.21 -25.27 -23.14
C LYS A 450 8.87 -25.19 -22.41
N GLY A 451 8.75 -24.30 -21.43
CA GLY A 451 7.50 -24.01 -20.72
C GLY A 451 6.39 -23.55 -21.66
N ALA A 452 6.70 -22.57 -22.54
CA ALA A 452 5.74 -22.07 -23.53
C ALA A 452 5.26 -23.15 -24.50
N ARG A 453 6.18 -24.04 -24.97
CA ARG A 453 5.81 -25.19 -25.82
C ARG A 453 4.85 -26.15 -25.12
N LEU A 454 5.05 -26.43 -23.84
CA LEU A 454 4.14 -27.26 -23.05
C LEU A 454 2.77 -26.60 -22.92
N MET A 455 2.73 -25.33 -22.63
CA MET A 455 1.47 -24.58 -22.49
C MET A 455 0.72 -24.48 -23.83
N ALA A 456 1.41 -24.24 -24.95
CA ALA A 456 0.84 -24.18 -26.31
C ALA A 456 0.15 -25.48 -26.72
N ARG A 457 0.69 -26.65 -26.29
CA ARG A 457 0.15 -27.97 -26.61
C ARG A 457 -1.06 -28.41 -25.78
N LYS A 458 -1.47 -27.60 -24.76
CA LYS A 458 -2.72 -27.85 -24.02
C LYS A 458 -3.89 -27.95 -25.01
N ARG A 459 -4.87 -28.81 -24.70
CA ARG A 459 -5.97 -29.09 -25.62
C ARG A 459 -7.20 -28.24 -25.28
N SER A 460 -7.75 -27.57 -26.29
CA SER A 460 -9.06 -26.88 -26.21
C SER A 460 -10.19 -27.89 -25.99
N ALA A 461 -11.40 -27.42 -25.71
CA ALA A 461 -12.59 -28.29 -25.68
C ALA A 461 -12.84 -29.07 -26.99
N LEU A 462 -12.29 -28.57 -28.11
CA LEU A 462 -12.36 -29.22 -29.42
C LEU A 462 -11.21 -30.23 -29.68
N GLY A 463 -10.32 -30.40 -28.69
CA GLY A 463 -9.16 -31.32 -28.82
C GLY A 463 -7.99 -30.77 -29.64
N THR A 464 -8.05 -29.53 -30.11
CA THR A 464 -6.95 -28.85 -30.82
C THR A 464 -5.96 -28.23 -29.83
N ALA A 465 -4.69 -28.09 -30.23
CA ALA A 465 -3.74 -27.30 -29.46
C ALA A 465 -4.22 -25.83 -29.32
N VAL A 466 -3.87 -25.20 -28.21
CA VAL A 466 -4.32 -23.81 -27.93
C VAL A 466 -3.50 -22.77 -28.68
N ALA A 467 -2.28 -23.14 -29.13
CA ALA A 467 -1.43 -22.31 -29.99
C ALA A 467 -0.50 -23.22 -30.81
N ASP A 468 0.00 -22.74 -31.93
CA ASP A 468 0.88 -23.50 -32.85
C ASP A 468 2.31 -23.67 -32.30
N GLY A 469 2.72 -22.86 -31.32
CA GLY A 469 4.05 -22.95 -30.74
C GLY A 469 4.32 -21.99 -29.61
N ALA A 470 5.57 -21.95 -29.14
CA ALA A 470 6.00 -21.14 -28.03
C ALA A 470 5.79 -19.62 -28.27
N THR A 471 6.13 -19.15 -29.46
CA THR A 471 6.04 -17.73 -29.82
C THR A 471 4.58 -17.25 -29.82
N GLU A 472 3.69 -17.94 -30.54
CA GLU A 472 2.28 -17.57 -30.60
C GLU A 472 1.60 -17.59 -29.21
N PHE A 473 1.92 -18.62 -28.42
CA PHE A 473 1.42 -18.71 -27.05
C PHE A 473 1.92 -17.54 -26.18
N SER A 474 3.21 -17.21 -26.28
CA SER A 474 3.80 -16.11 -25.53
C SER A 474 3.23 -14.75 -25.94
N GLU A 475 3.04 -14.50 -27.22
CA GLU A 475 2.32 -13.30 -27.70
C GLU A 475 0.89 -13.23 -27.15
N TRP A 476 0.18 -14.35 -27.07
CA TRP A 476 -1.17 -14.37 -26.49
C TRP A 476 -1.14 -14.01 -25.01
N VAL A 477 -0.15 -14.51 -24.23
CA VAL A 477 0.01 -14.18 -22.82
C VAL A 477 0.30 -12.69 -22.63
N VAL A 478 1.25 -12.12 -23.40
CA VAL A 478 1.61 -10.70 -23.34
C VAL A 478 0.41 -9.82 -23.72
N ARG A 479 -0.27 -10.11 -24.84
CA ARG A 479 -1.50 -9.38 -25.24
C ARG A 479 -2.61 -9.46 -24.18
N SER A 480 -2.71 -10.57 -23.44
CA SER A 480 -3.69 -10.70 -22.35
C SER A 480 -3.35 -9.81 -21.16
N LEU A 481 -2.05 -9.66 -20.84
CA LEU A 481 -1.56 -8.75 -19.81
C LEU A 481 -1.80 -7.29 -20.20
N GLU A 482 -1.40 -6.91 -21.41
CA GLU A 482 -1.57 -5.56 -21.95
C GLU A 482 -3.05 -5.13 -21.96
N ARG A 483 -3.93 -6.02 -22.42
CA ARG A 483 -5.37 -5.80 -22.41
C ARG A 483 -5.89 -5.60 -21.00
N ARG A 484 -5.51 -6.46 -20.06
CA ARG A 484 -5.96 -6.36 -18.67
C ARG A 484 -5.48 -5.08 -18.01
N SER A 485 -4.23 -4.66 -18.29
CA SER A 485 -3.70 -3.37 -17.84
C SER A 485 -4.49 -2.20 -18.43
N ALA A 486 -4.81 -2.23 -19.74
CA ALA A 486 -5.63 -1.21 -20.40
C ALA A 486 -7.04 -1.13 -19.79
N GLU A 487 -7.68 -2.26 -19.49
CA GLU A 487 -8.98 -2.31 -18.80
C GLU A 487 -8.91 -1.64 -17.42
N THR A 488 -7.83 -1.88 -16.65
CA THR A 488 -7.65 -1.28 -15.32
C THR A 488 -7.39 0.23 -15.41
N VAL A 489 -6.59 0.67 -16.39
CA VAL A 489 -6.35 2.11 -16.63
C VAL A 489 -7.66 2.82 -16.98
N LEU A 490 -8.51 2.23 -17.84
CA LEU A 490 -9.83 2.78 -18.17
C LEU A 490 -10.79 2.74 -16.97
N GLU A 491 -10.73 1.70 -16.14
CA GLU A 491 -11.51 1.59 -14.91
C GLU A 491 -11.26 2.81 -13.99
N VAL A 492 -9.98 3.15 -13.78
CA VAL A 492 -9.59 4.32 -12.97
C VAL A 492 -10.01 5.63 -13.63
N GLY A 493 -9.77 5.81 -14.93
CA GLY A 493 -10.19 7.01 -15.64
C GLY A 493 -11.69 7.25 -15.57
N LEU A 494 -12.50 6.20 -15.81
CA LEU A 494 -13.95 6.27 -15.71
C LEU A 494 -14.44 6.58 -14.28
N ALA A 495 -13.76 6.05 -13.27
CA ALA A 495 -14.10 6.33 -11.88
C ALA A 495 -13.85 7.80 -11.51
N ILE A 496 -12.77 8.40 -12.00
CA ILE A 496 -12.50 9.85 -11.84
C ILE A 496 -13.59 10.70 -12.50
N ASP A 497 -14.09 10.27 -13.67
CA ASP A 497 -15.20 10.94 -14.36
C ASP A 497 -16.57 10.70 -13.68
N GLY A 498 -16.62 9.98 -12.55
CA GLY A 498 -17.84 9.71 -11.77
C GLY A 498 -18.68 8.54 -12.29
N PHE A 499 -18.14 7.69 -13.17
CA PHE A 499 -18.82 6.49 -13.67
C PHE A 499 -18.47 5.24 -12.84
N GLU A 500 -19.30 4.19 -12.93
CA GLU A 500 -18.97 2.88 -12.40
C GLU A 500 -17.87 2.21 -13.24
N GLY A 501 -16.60 2.50 -12.90
CA GLY A 501 -15.43 2.14 -13.70
C GLY A 501 -15.31 0.64 -13.96
N ALA A 502 -15.45 -0.22 -12.94
CA ALA A 502 -15.25 -1.67 -13.04
C ALA A 502 -16.25 -2.37 -13.99
N GLY A 503 -17.51 -1.94 -13.98
CA GLY A 503 -18.55 -2.47 -14.88
C GLY A 503 -18.35 -2.02 -16.32
N LEU A 504 -18.05 -0.74 -16.50
CA LEU A 504 -17.91 -0.14 -17.84
C LEU A 504 -16.61 -0.55 -18.54
N SER A 505 -15.48 -0.62 -17.85
CA SER A 505 -14.18 -0.98 -18.46
C SER A 505 -14.21 -2.35 -19.17
N ARG A 506 -15.04 -3.27 -18.68
CA ARG A 506 -15.25 -4.63 -19.24
C ARG A 506 -16.49 -4.77 -20.12
N HIS A 507 -17.21 -3.68 -20.36
CA HIS A 507 -18.38 -3.72 -21.22
C HIS A 507 -18.00 -4.17 -22.64
N PRO A 508 -18.80 -5.03 -23.32
CA PRO A 508 -18.46 -5.57 -24.65
C PRO A 508 -18.12 -4.51 -25.70
N LEU A 509 -18.71 -3.31 -25.63
CA LEU A 509 -18.40 -2.21 -26.55
C LEU A 509 -16.98 -1.66 -26.32
N LEU A 510 -16.56 -1.48 -25.05
CA LEU A 510 -15.20 -1.04 -24.74
C LEU A 510 -14.19 -2.15 -25.02
N ALA A 511 -14.55 -3.41 -24.77
CA ALA A 511 -13.74 -4.55 -25.15
C ALA A 511 -13.49 -4.59 -26.66
N ALA A 512 -14.53 -4.36 -27.47
CA ALA A 512 -14.39 -4.26 -28.92
C ALA A 512 -13.50 -3.08 -29.34
N SER A 513 -13.63 -1.92 -28.66
CA SER A 513 -12.77 -0.76 -28.89
C SER A 513 -11.29 -1.06 -28.65
N LEU A 514 -10.97 -1.73 -27.53
CA LEU A 514 -9.59 -2.14 -27.20
C LEU A 514 -9.03 -3.18 -28.20
N GLU A 515 -9.89 -4.01 -28.79
CA GLU A 515 -9.50 -4.98 -29.82
C GLU A 515 -9.43 -4.38 -31.23
N GLY A 516 -9.76 -3.09 -31.38
CA GLY A 516 -9.81 -2.43 -32.68
C GLY A 516 -10.93 -3.00 -33.60
N ARG A 517 -11.95 -3.63 -33.01
CA ARG A 517 -13.09 -4.17 -33.74
C ARG A 517 -14.18 -3.11 -33.85
N SER A 518 -14.52 -2.74 -35.08
CA SER A 518 -15.67 -1.89 -35.38
C SER A 518 -16.83 -2.73 -35.91
N GLY A 519 -18.05 -2.37 -35.49
CA GLY A 519 -19.30 -2.93 -35.98
C GLY A 519 -20.14 -1.87 -36.67
N VAL A 520 -21.47 -2.06 -36.64
CA VAL A 520 -22.42 -1.01 -37.10
C VAL A 520 -22.33 0.23 -36.18
N VAL A 521 -22.00 0.00 -34.89
CA VAL A 521 -21.69 1.06 -33.92
C VAL A 521 -20.21 0.95 -33.58
N ASP A 522 -19.49 2.04 -33.79
CA ASP A 522 -18.07 2.16 -33.38
C ASP A 522 -17.96 3.03 -32.13
N VAL A 523 -17.26 2.50 -31.11
CA VAL A 523 -16.96 3.20 -29.86
C VAL A 523 -15.46 3.22 -29.69
N ALA A 524 -14.88 4.40 -29.58
CA ALA A 524 -13.46 4.56 -29.35
C ALA A 524 -13.21 5.07 -27.92
N ALA A 525 -12.70 4.22 -27.04
CA ALA A 525 -12.18 4.67 -25.76
C ALA A 525 -10.84 5.39 -25.98
N ARG A 526 -10.73 6.62 -25.48
CA ARG A 526 -9.52 7.41 -25.49
C ARG A 526 -9.28 8.01 -24.11
N LEU A 527 -8.12 7.78 -23.56
CA LEU A 527 -7.67 8.46 -22.36
C LEU A 527 -7.14 9.85 -22.73
N THR A 528 -7.65 10.89 -22.09
CA THR A 528 -7.26 12.29 -22.36
C THR A 528 -6.00 12.70 -21.58
N LEU A 529 -5.75 12.07 -20.43
CA LEU A 529 -4.54 12.24 -19.65
C LEU A 529 -3.40 11.37 -20.20
N PRO A 530 -2.13 11.81 -20.08
CA PRO A 530 -0.98 10.96 -20.32
C PRO A 530 -0.99 9.70 -19.43
N LEU A 531 -0.47 8.59 -19.94
CA LEU A 531 -0.24 7.37 -19.19
C LEU A 531 1.24 7.23 -18.85
N ILE A 532 1.60 7.31 -17.58
CA ILE A 532 2.97 7.07 -17.10
C ILE A 532 3.08 5.61 -16.67
N GLY A 533 3.98 4.85 -17.31
CA GLY A 533 4.30 3.48 -16.94
C GLY A 533 5.50 3.41 -16.02
N LEU A 534 5.35 2.72 -14.87
CA LEU A 534 6.41 2.47 -13.89
C LEU A 534 6.62 0.98 -13.67
N GLY A 535 7.75 0.64 -13.04
CA GLY A 535 8.17 -0.72 -12.73
C GLY A 535 9.19 -1.28 -13.72
N ALA A 536 9.86 -2.35 -13.33
CA ALA A 536 10.95 -2.94 -14.13
C ALA A 536 10.50 -3.44 -15.53
N CYS A 537 9.24 -3.84 -15.67
CA CYS A 537 8.68 -4.35 -16.92
C CYS A 537 7.89 -3.29 -17.71
N ALA A 538 7.86 -2.03 -17.25
CA ALA A 538 7.07 -0.98 -17.88
C ALA A 538 7.43 -0.76 -19.35
N GLY A 539 8.72 -0.75 -19.68
CA GLY A 539 9.23 -0.60 -21.05
C GLY A 539 8.76 -1.69 -22.02
N ILE A 540 8.41 -2.86 -21.51
CA ILE A 540 7.94 -4.00 -22.31
C ILE A 540 6.46 -3.84 -22.64
N TYR A 541 5.61 -3.55 -21.65
CA TYR A 541 4.15 -3.65 -21.79
C TYR A 541 3.46 -2.31 -22.07
N TYR A 542 3.92 -1.21 -21.46
CA TYR A 542 3.16 0.05 -21.51
C TYR A 542 3.14 0.78 -22.85
N PRO A 543 4.10 0.62 -23.77
CA PRO A 543 3.92 1.14 -25.13
C PRO A 543 2.68 0.61 -25.83
N ALA A 544 2.39 -0.70 -25.66
CA ALA A 544 1.18 -1.32 -26.20
C ALA A 544 -0.08 -0.92 -25.42
N VAL A 545 -0.01 -0.86 -24.08
CA VAL A 545 -1.13 -0.41 -23.23
C VAL A 545 -1.55 1.02 -23.60
N ALA A 546 -0.61 1.96 -23.71
CA ALA A 546 -0.89 3.34 -24.11
C ALA A 546 -1.57 3.42 -25.48
N LYS A 547 -1.11 2.60 -26.44
CA LYS A 547 -1.74 2.50 -27.77
C LYS A 547 -3.17 1.97 -27.69
N LEU A 548 -3.44 0.96 -26.85
CA LEU A 548 -4.78 0.40 -26.65
C LEU A 548 -5.75 1.43 -26.13
N VAL A 549 -5.36 2.24 -25.14
CA VAL A 549 -6.19 3.30 -24.55
C VAL A 549 -6.06 4.64 -25.29
N ARG A 550 -5.31 4.69 -26.40
CA ARG A 550 -5.07 5.87 -27.24
C ARG A 550 -4.57 7.08 -26.45
N ALA A 551 -3.67 6.82 -25.47
CA ALA A 551 -3.05 7.84 -24.64
C ALA A 551 -1.62 8.17 -25.09
N ASP A 552 -1.13 9.32 -24.68
CA ASP A 552 0.29 9.64 -24.74
C ASP A 552 1.02 8.84 -23.65
N GLY A 553 1.77 7.79 -24.06
CA GLY A 553 2.50 6.92 -23.14
C GLY A 553 3.88 7.49 -22.82
N VAL A 554 4.21 7.58 -21.53
CA VAL A 554 5.49 8.06 -21.03
C VAL A 554 6.10 7.02 -20.10
N ILE A 555 7.33 6.59 -20.39
CA ILE A 555 8.09 5.71 -19.51
C ILE A 555 9.36 6.47 -19.16
N PRO A 556 9.49 6.95 -17.92
CA PRO A 556 10.68 7.72 -17.53
C PRO A 556 11.90 6.81 -17.43
N ASN A 557 13.08 7.40 -17.61
CA ASN A 557 14.31 6.76 -17.18
C ASN A 557 14.20 6.48 -15.67
N ASP A 558 14.77 5.36 -15.21
CA ASP A 558 14.68 4.93 -13.82
C ASP A 558 13.25 4.61 -13.31
N ALA A 559 12.31 4.29 -14.23
CA ALA A 559 10.96 3.84 -13.92
C ALA A 559 10.94 2.62 -12.95
N ASP A 560 12.00 1.82 -12.95
CA ASP A 560 12.19 0.63 -12.12
C ASP A 560 12.48 0.92 -10.64
N VAL A 561 12.83 2.17 -10.30
CA VAL A 561 13.13 2.65 -8.94
C VAL A 561 12.41 3.96 -8.61
N ALA A 562 11.34 4.28 -9.34
CA ALA A 562 10.57 5.50 -9.15
C ALA A 562 10.06 5.66 -7.70
N ASN A 563 9.71 4.56 -7.03
CA ASN A 563 9.32 4.53 -5.63
C ASN A 563 10.45 5.01 -4.69
N ALA A 564 11.67 4.51 -4.85
CA ALA A 564 12.81 4.96 -4.05
C ALA A 564 13.21 6.41 -4.35
N ILE A 565 13.03 6.87 -5.61
CA ILE A 565 13.21 8.29 -5.99
C ILE A 565 12.15 9.15 -5.32
N GLY A 566 10.86 8.75 -5.39
CA GLY A 566 9.78 9.47 -4.75
C GLY A 566 9.98 9.63 -3.24
N ALA A 567 10.58 8.63 -2.59
CA ALA A 567 10.93 8.69 -1.19
C ALA A 567 11.94 9.81 -0.85
N VAL A 568 12.83 10.21 -1.76
CA VAL A 568 13.84 11.25 -1.49
C VAL A 568 13.46 12.63 -2.02
N VAL A 569 12.59 12.70 -3.03
CA VAL A 569 12.14 13.99 -3.58
C VAL A 569 10.85 14.50 -2.93
N GLY A 570 10.23 13.69 -2.07
CA GLY A 570 9.03 14.03 -1.31
C GLY A 570 9.23 15.26 -0.40
N ARG A 571 8.14 15.90 -0.06
CA ARG A 571 8.12 17.06 0.87
C ARG A 571 7.41 16.67 2.17
N VAL A 572 7.82 17.29 3.26
CA VAL A 572 7.03 17.27 4.49
C VAL A 572 5.77 18.10 4.25
N ARG A 573 4.59 17.53 4.49
CA ARG A 573 3.30 18.22 4.40
C ARG A 573 2.43 17.77 5.55
N VAL A 574 1.95 18.72 6.34
CA VAL A 574 1.03 18.48 7.46
C VAL A 574 -0.06 19.53 7.47
N HIS A 575 -1.21 19.15 7.96
CA HIS A 575 -2.32 20.08 8.13
C HIS A 575 -2.81 20.10 9.58
N SER A 576 -3.39 21.22 9.97
CA SER A 576 -4.13 21.39 11.21
C SER A 576 -5.48 22.00 10.90
N THR A 577 -6.53 21.39 11.45
CA THR A 577 -7.92 21.82 11.25
C THR A 577 -8.50 22.29 12.56
N VAL A 578 -8.95 23.54 12.59
CA VAL A 578 -9.70 24.15 13.70
C VAL A 578 -11.17 24.20 13.31
N TYR A 579 -12.01 23.69 14.20
CA TYR A 579 -13.45 23.64 13.97
C TYR A 579 -14.14 24.85 14.62
N LEU A 580 -15.16 25.38 13.93
CA LEU A 580 -16.05 26.44 14.42
C LEU A 580 -17.48 25.92 14.47
N SER A 581 -18.20 26.26 15.54
CA SER A 581 -19.63 25.98 15.68
C SER A 581 -20.40 27.21 16.18
N GLN A 582 -21.72 27.17 16.03
CA GLN A 582 -22.61 28.17 16.58
C GLN A 582 -23.52 27.50 17.63
N PRO A 583 -23.10 27.41 18.92
CA PRO A 583 -23.91 26.78 19.97
C PRO A 583 -25.24 27.50 20.21
N GLU A 584 -25.24 28.84 20.05
CA GLU A 584 -26.42 29.70 20.17
C GLU A 584 -26.36 30.80 19.12
N ARG A 585 -27.51 31.36 18.74
CA ARG A 585 -27.56 32.46 17.77
C ARG A 585 -26.69 33.65 18.21
N GLY A 586 -25.72 34.03 17.38
CA GLY A 586 -24.77 35.11 17.64
C GLY A 586 -23.65 34.76 18.61
N ARG A 587 -23.44 33.48 18.91
CA ARG A 587 -22.31 33.00 19.71
C ARG A 587 -21.52 31.96 18.90
N PHE A 588 -20.29 32.28 18.53
CA PHE A 588 -19.42 31.48 17.71
C PHE A 588 -18.33 30.87 18.56
N ARG A 589 -18.20 29.54 18.54
CA ARG A 589 -17.21 28.80 19.34
C ARG A 589 -16.09 28.28 18.46
N VAL A 590 -14.85 28.59 18.83
CA VAL A 590 -13.64 28.01 18.26
C VAL A 590 -13.24 26.83 19.14
N HIS A 591 -13.14 25.65 18.53
CA HIS A 591 -12.74 24.43 19.22
C HIS A 591 -11.24 24.25 19.09
N HIS A 592 -10.52 24.34 20.20
CA HIS A 592 -9.08 24.13 20.28
C HIS A 592 -8.74 23.15 21.40
N LEU A 593 -7.56 22.52 21.29
CA LEU A 593 -7.11 21.50 22.25
C LEU A 593 -6.99 22.01 23.69
N ASP A 594 -6.55 23.26 23.86
CA ASP A 594 -6.27 23.84 25.19
C ASP A 594 -7.46 24.57 25.81
N ALA A 595 -8.40 25.08 25.00
CA ALA A 595 -9.60 25.77 25.49
C ALA A 595 -10.63 25.99 24.37
N GLN A 596 -11.90 25.96 24.75
CA GLN A 596 -12.99 26.44 23.90
C GLN A 596 -13.16 27.94 24.12
N VAL A 597 -13.14 28.73 23.05
CA VAL A 597 -13.28 30.19 23.15
C VAL A 597 -14.49 30.62 22.35
N ASP A 598 -15.37 31.40 23.04
CA ASP A 598 -16.59 31.91 22.46
C ASP A 598 -16.44 33.37 22.01
N PHE A 599 -17.01 33.69 20.85
CA PHE A 599 -17.02 35.00 20.23
C PHE A 599 -18.44 35.42 19.88
N VAL A 600 -18.70 36.73 19.89
CA VAL A 600 -19.98 37.30 19.47
C VAL A 600 -19.99 37.69 17.99
N ASP A 601 -18.85 37.63 17.33
CA ASP A 601 -18.66 37.97 15.93
C ASP A 601 -17.91 36.83 15.20
N LEU A 602 -18.46 36.37 14.08
CA LEU A 602 -17.89 35.29 13.26
C LEU A 602 -16.52 35.69 12.70
N ALA A 603 -16.34 36.91 12.24
CA ALA A 603 -15.07 37.34 11.64
C ALA A 603 -13.92 37.25 12.66
N ASN A 604 -14.15 37.63 13.91
CA ASN A 604 -13.16 37.50 14.98
C ASN A 604 -12.88 36.03 15.32
N ALA A 605 -13.90 35.16 15.32
CA ALA A 605 -13.74 33.73 15.55
C ALA A 605 -12.88 33.09 14.43
N VAL A 606 -13.11 33.46 13.16
CA VAL A 606 -12.34 32.99 12.01
C VAL A 606 -10.88 33.46 12.09
N VAL A 607 -10.61 34.70 12.43
CA VAL A 607 -9.23 35.23 12.60
C VAL A 607 -8.45 34.45 13.66
N VAL A 608 -9.11 34.13 14.77
CA VAL A 608 -8.48 33.33 15.84
C VAL A 608 -8.25 31.90 15.39
N ALA A 609 -9.24 31.27 14.73
CA ALA A 609 -9.09 29.91 14.18
C ALA A 609 -7.96 29.85 13.14
N ASP A 610 -7.83 30.84 12.26
CA ASP A 610 -6.75 30.99 11.28
C ASP A 610 -5.38 31.05 11.99
N THR A 611 -5.27 31.87 13.03
CA THR A 611 -4.02 32.00 13.77
C THR A 611 -3.60 30.72 14.45
N ILE A 612 -4.55 29.99 15.06
CA ILE A 612 -4.31 28.71 15.72
C ILE A 612 -3.90 27.66 14.68
N ALA A 613 -4.69 27.50 13.61
CA ALA A 613 -4.42 26.50 12.57
C ALA A 613 -3.03 26.69 11.92
N ARG A 614 -2.64 27.95 11.64
CA ARG A 614 -1.30 28.29 11.13
C ARG A 614 -0.20 27.94 12.13
N ALA A 615 -0.35 28.30 13.39
CA ALA A 615 0.65 28.03 14.42
C ALA A 615 0.86 26.53 14.62
N GLU A 616 -0.24 25.78 14.74
CA GLU A 616 -0.19 24.31 14.90
C GLU A 616 0.38 23.60 13.66
N SER A 617 -0.01 24.01 12.45
CA SER A 617 0.51 23.39 11.24
C SER A 617 2.02 23.61 11.10
N LEU A 618 2.54 24.78 11.43
CA LEU A 618 3.97 25.08 11.46
C LEU A 618 4.72 24.28 12.52
N GLN A 619 4.17 24.18 13.73
CA GLN A 619 4.75 23.37 14.80
C GLN A 619 4.84 21.90 14.36
N ARG A 620 3.74 21.31 13.90
CA ARG A 620 3.69 19.93 13.42
C ARG A 620 4.62 19.68 12.23
N ALA A 621 4.76 20.66 11.32
CA ALA A 621 5.72 20.55 10.22
C ALA A 621 7.16 20.52 10.74
N GLY A 622 7.48 21.32 11.76
CA GLY A 622 8.78 21.28 12.44
C GLY A 622 9.07 19.93 13.11
N GLU A 623 8.08 19.36 13.81
CA GLU A 623 8.15 18.04 14.44
C GLU A 623 8.27 16.92 13.37
N ALA A 624 7.55 17.05 12.27
CA ALA A 624 7.64 16.15 11.12
C ALA A 624 8.94 16.28 10.32
N GLY A 625 9.84 17.19 10.69
CA GLY A 625 11.17 17.32 10.10
C GLY A 625 11.29 18.35 8.97
N ALA A 626 10.34 19.26 8.78
CA ALA A 626 10.47 20.35 7.81
C ALA A 626 11.56 21.36 8.22
N ALA A 627 12.32 21.87 7.24
CA ALA A 627 13.28 22.94 7.43
C ALA A 627 12.57 24.31 7.40
N ASP A 628 11.99 24.64 6.24
CA ASP A 628 11.30 25.89 5.96
C ASP A 628 9.91 25.54 5.41
N ALA A 629 8.84 25.78 6.18
CA ALA A 629 7.49 25.45 5.77
C ALA A 629 6.71 26.71 5.38
N GLU A 630 6.07 26.65 4.22
CA GLU A 630 5.07 27.61 3.75
C GLU A 630 3.68 27.15 4.17
N VAL A 631 2.80 28.09 4.54
CA VAL A 631 1.46 27.76 5.03
C VAL A 631 0.39 28.36 4.12
N SER A 632 -0.49 27.51 3.61
CA SER A 632 -1.76 27.89 2.99
C SER A 632 -2.92 27.63 3.95
N VAL A 633 -4.02 28.37 3.84
CA VAL A 633 -5.22 28.19 4.66
C VAL A 633 -6.46 28.14 3.77
N GLU A 634 -7.33 27.20 4.09
CA GLU A 634 -8.62 27.01 3.44
C GLU A 634 -9.75 27.09 4.48
N HIS A 635 -10.86 27.71 4.08
CA HIS A 635 -12.07 27.81 4.88
C HIS A 635 -13.20 27.03 4.24
N ALA A 636 -13.88 26.21 5.01
CA ALA A 636 -15.08 25.48 4.59
C ALA A 636 -16.20 25.75 5.59
N PHE A 637 -17.21 26.54 5.19
CA PHE A 637 -18.31 26.93 6.04
C PHE A 637 -19.63 26.37 5.52
N THR A 638 -20.45 25.87 6.44
CA THR A 638 -21.80 25.42 6.20
C THR A 638 -22.76 26.52 6.67
N THR A 639 -23.62 26.99 5.78
CA THR A 639 -24.67 27.96 6.08
C THR A 639 -26.05 27.34 5.88
N ALA A 640 -27.01 27.77 6.70
CA ALA A 640 -28.43 27.47 6.51
C ALA A 640 -29.14 28.71 5.97
N HIS A 641 -29.87 28.58 4.88
CA HIS A 641 -30.67 29.66 4.31
C HIS A 641 -32.06 29.68 4.97
N ILE A 642 -32.36 30.71 5.75
CA ILE A 642 -33.62 30.87 6.49
C ILE A 642 -34.14 32.29 6.28
N GLU A 643 -35.39 32.41 5.78
CA GLU A 643 -36.07 33.70 5.57
C GLU A 643 -35.25 34.77 4.79
N ASP A 644 -34.61 34.31 3.67
CA ASP A 644 -33.75 35.13 2.80
C ASP A 644 -32.41 35.60 3.43
N GLU A 645 -32.01 35.04 4.55
CA GLU A 645 -30.70 35.27 5.18
C GLU A 645 -29.90 33.99 5.32
N ASP A 646 -28.57 34.08 5.12
CA ASP A 646 -27.64 32.98 5.33
C ASP A 646 -27.14 33.00 6.79
N TYR A 647 -27.41 31.92 7.52
CA TYR A 647 -26.96 31.73 8.88
C TYR A 647 -25.80 30.74 8.90
N PHE A 648 -24.69 31.12 9.53
CA PHE A 648 -23.58 30.22 9.81
C PHE A 648 -24.05 29.09 10.74
N VAL A 649 -23.74 27.84 10.39
CA VAL A 649 -24.05 26.67 11.21
C VAL A 649 -22.77 26.15 11.86
N GLU A 650 -21.81 25.81 11.04
CA GLU A 650 -20.51 25.28 11.44
C GLU A 650 -19.47 25.49 10.34
N GLY A 651 -18.20 25.28 10.65
CA GLY A 651 -17.15 25.34 9.65
C GLY A 651 -15.81 24.84 10.15
N THR A 652 -14.87 24.74 9.22
CA THR A 652 -13.49 24.39 9.48
C THR A 652 -12.55 25.41 8.86
N VAL A 653 -11.47 25.67 9.57
CA VAL A 653 -10.28 26.38 9.07
C VAL A 653 -9.14 25.36 9.05
N THR A 654 -8.65 25.06 7.86
CA THR A 654 -7.57 24.09 7.66
C THR A 654 -6.33 24.80 7.14
N ALA A 655 -5.25 24.80 7.93
CA ALA A 655 -3.94 25.27 7.53
C ALA A 655 -3.05 24.11 7.11
N THR A 656 -2.46 24.19 5.93
CA THR A 656 -1.50 23.20 5.40
C THR A 656 -0.11 23.81 5.35
N ALA A 657 0.82 23.24 6.13
CA ALA A 657 2.23 23.60 6.11
C ALA A 657 3.01 22.59 5.26
N SER A 658 3.76 23.07 4.28
CA SER A 658 4.59 22.25 3.38
C SER A 658 6.00 22.79 3.29
N GLY A 659 7.01 21.91 3.47
CA GLY A 659 8.42 22.29 3.43
C GLY A 659 9.34 21.15 2.97
N ARG A 660 10.61 21.48 2.70
CA ARG A 660 11.64 20.48 2.43
C ARG A 660 12.05 19.80 3.75
N PRO A 661 12.44 18.51 3.72
CA PRO A 661 13.01 17.86 4.89
C PRO A 661 14.33 18.54 5.31
N ARG A 662 14.63 18.52 6.61
CA ARG A 662 15.92 19.00 7.13
C ARG A 662 17.02 18.07 6.67
N LEU A 663 18.09 18.65 6.16
CA LEU A 663 19.30 17.94 5.78
C LEU A 663 20.37 18.09 6.87
N THR A 664 21.22 17.08 7.06
CA THR A 664 22.44 17.24 7.85
C THR A 664 23.34 18.31 7.19
N ARG A 665 23.95 19.17 8.03
CA ARG A 665 24.79 20.29 7.57
C ARG A 665 26.11 19.84 6.97
#